data_b2f9e2471591880087bec4d5da7f1c9c
#
_entry.id   b2f9e2471591880087bec4d5da7f1c9c
#
_cell.length_a   1.000
_cell.length_b   1.000
_cell.length_c   1.000
_cell.angle_alpha   90.00
_cell.angle_beta   90.00
_cell.angle_gamma   90.00
#
_symmetry.space_group_name_H-M   'P 1'
#
loop_
_entity.id
_entity.type
_entity.pdbx_description
1 polymer ?
#
loop_
_entity_poly.entity_id
_entity_poly.type
_entity_poly.pdbx_seq_one_letter_code
_entity_poly.pdbx_strand_id
1 'polypeptide(L)'
;LERDEHGDRDKRAYPLTVYVDDAVKRKLFIAPTLSQILPPEQKESLLAKYIKGNLAERNAEKHKQMVAKNKGDGFRATLHKNNQNNKKILNNAISGNHRSEHSHLFDQSTHPILTSSCRIANGVANSHNERFLGGNRHYFNVNVVIHHFTSILELTDWHLVRAAVDGFNLHQPSVEEVMAMVMESASPYWKVRNRPGIRNIERFVEGMDGYERAAMMYMGDLYHLRLYNEELVRHWVDGLCTRAKPENIIPDHEAWLEKVDGDIINQVKVMYPDILGREELDEPKLRENPLFGLVGTSAYEITRTLHEYRAIINAFYVTKNIPFLISDFPTSIRKVGVASDTDSAIFTVQDWVKWYSGNMRINHDNIIVAETFGFLVSQTTTHNLATMVGNIGVTNKKEKFRLSMKNEYLFPVFALTSRAKHYFANMAVQEGVVFKEYDFEKKGVELIASNLAPAIRKDHEALLHYIIDSVTEGKEVSLHQVLRTVAKWEYRIHDSITGGKTEYLKSARVNEEDSYSQDRENTKYINYQMWQDVFGPVYGTVEQPPYSALSFSIMPDTKKKTVEWLATWEDREMADRMTKWLASRNKTYVGEMLLPESVILSLGIPKEILPVIDVRKIIAKAMSPFYLALETLEFYCFDNKQSKLVMDMVTREEAFGDDIDAIDPALEADDYYDD
;
A
#
# COMPACT_ATOMS: atom_id res chain seq x y z
N LEU A 1 10.88 -5.31 -32.52
CA LEU A 1 10.98 -4.03 -33.19
C LEU A 1 12.43 -3.60 -33.25
N GLU A 2 13.06 -3.69 -34.40
CA GLU A 2 14.37 -3.11 -34.64
C GLU A 2 14.20 -1.68 -35.14
N ARG A 3 15.12 -0.81 -34.76
CA ARG A 3 15.22 0.53 -35.36
C ARG A 3 16.19 0.45 -36.52
N ASP A 4 15.78 0.98 -37.66
CA ASP A 4 16.67 1.18 -38.76
C ASP A 4 17.62 2.36 -38.49
N GLU A 5 18.50 2.65 -39.43
CA GLU A 5 19.48 3.76 -39.35
C GLU A 5 18.82 5.16 -39.28
N HIS A 6 17.55 5.26 -39.68
CA HIS A 6 16.74 6.49 -39.59
C HIS A 6 15.89 6.58 -38.31
N GLY A 7 15.95 5.55 -37.45
CA GLY A 7 15.20 5.49 -36.23
C GLY A 7 13.77 4.96 -36.38
N ASP A 8 13.36 4.55 -37.57
CA ASP A 8 12.08 3.95 -37.84
C ASP A 8 12.00 2.51 -37.31
N ARG A 9 10.82 2.07 -36.95
CA ARG A 9 10.60 0.77 -36.31
C ARG A 9 10.19 -0.27 -37.35
N ASP A 10 11.08 -1.20 -37.64
CA ASP A 10 10.76 -2.36 -38.46
C ASP A 10 10.07 -3.45 -37.64
N LYS A 11 8.87 -3.87 -38.07
CA LYS A 11 8.11 -4.97 -37.45
C LYS A 11 8.54 -6.29 -38.09
N ARG A 12 9.35 -7.06 -37.34
CA ARG A 12 9.73 -8.41 -37.75
C ARG A 12 9.09 -9.44 -36.82
N ALA A 13 8.63 -10.55 -37.38
CA ALA A 13 8.14 -11.69 -36.62
C ALA A 13 9.22 -12.76 -36.56
N TYR A 14 9.57 -13.17 -35.35
CA TYR A 14 10.51 -14.28 -35.08
C TYR A 14 9.81 -15.36 -34.27
N PRO A 15 10.12 -16.65 -34.48
CA PRO A 15 9.79 -17.69 -33.52
C PRO A 15 10.40 -17.35 -32.16
N LEU A 16 9.64 -17.54 -31.07
CA LEU A 16 10.09 -17.20 -29.72
C LEU A 16 11.41 -17.88 -29.35
N THR A 17 11.58 -19.15 -29.76
CA THR A 17 12.81 -19.90 -29.54
C THR A 17 14.03 -19.23 -30.18
N VAL A 18 13.93 -18.81 -31.44
CA VAL A 18 14.99 -18.11 -32.14
C VAL A 18 15.35 -16.80 -31.44
N TYR A 19 14.34 -16.07 -30.96
CA TYR A 19 14.50 -14.81 -30.23
C TYR A 19 15.25 -15.01 -28.91
N VAL A 20 14.86 -16.04 -28.15
CA VAL A 20 15.51 -16.38 -26.87
C VAL A 20 16.94 -16.89 -27.11
N ASP A 21 17.14 -17.76 -28.11
CA ASP A 21 18.46 -18.29 -28.45
C ASP A 21 19.45 -17.18 -28.85
N ASP A 22 18.98 -16.16 -29.59
CA ASP A 22 19.80 -14.98 -29.92
C ASP A 22 20.20 -14.22 -28.66
N ALA A 23 19.23 -13.96 -27.77
CA ALA A 23 19.51 -13.28 -26.51
C ALA A 23 20.52 -14.05 -25.64
N VAL A 24 20.40 -15.38 -25.55
CA VAL A 24 21.34 -16.25 -24.82
C VAL A 24 22.73 -16.18 -25.42
N LYS A 25 22.87 -16.33 -26.77
CA LYS A 25 24.15 -16.24 -27.49
C LYS A 25 24.84 -14.90 -27.28
N ARG A 26 24.08 -13.81 -27.28
CA ARG A 26 24.58 -12.44 -27.11
C ARG A 26 24.68 -12.03 -25.62
N LYS A 27 24.33 -12.93 -24.69
CA LYS A 27 24.31 -12.68 -23.24
C LYS A 27 23.47 -11.43 -22.87
N LEU A 28 22.29 -11.29 -23.48
CA LEU A 28 21.36 -10.19 -23.20
C LEU A 28 20.37 -10.57 -22.11
N PHE A 29 19.85 -9.56 -21.40
CA PHE A 29 18.70 -9.74 -20.53
C PHE A 29 17.42 -9.66 -21.34
N ILE A 30 16.42 -10.46 -21.00
CA ILE A 30 15.08 -10.37 -21.60
C ILE A 30 14.12 -9.80 -20.56
N ALA A 31 13.67 -8.57 -20.78
CA ALA A 31 12.69 -7.94 -19.91
C ALA A 31 11.30 -8.63 -20.01
N PRO A 32 10.40 -8.42 -19.03
CA PRO A 32 9.03 -8.95 -19.09
C PRO A 32 8.21 -8.48 -20.30
N THR A 33 8.59 -7.36 -20.90
CA THR A 33 8.05 -6.85 -22.17
C THR A 33 8.61 -7.56 -23.40
N LEU A 34 9.42 -8.60 -23.19
CA LEU A 34 10.22 -9.28 -24.22
C LEU A 34 11.29 -8.38 -24.89
N SER A 35 11.56 -7.20 -24.35
CA SER A 35 12.64 -6.36 -24.85
C SER A 35 14.01 -6.91 -24.44
N GLN A 36 14.95 -6.98 -25.37
CA GLN A 36 16.33 -7.33 -25.08
C GLN A 36 17.09 -6.14 -24.53
N ILE A 37 17.86 -6.34 -23.47
CA ILE A 37 18.64 -5.29 -22.78
C ILE A 37 20.09 -5.70 -22.70
N LEU A 38 20.99 -4.77 -23.02
CA LEU A 38 22.43 -4.96 -22.82
C LEU A 38 22.75 -4.99 -21.31
N PRO A 39 23.46 -6.04 -20.84
CA PRO A 39 23.93 -6.06 -19.46
C PRO A 39 24.93 -4.92 -19.21
N PRO A 40 25.00 -4.41 -17.95
CA PRO A 40 25.89 -3.30 -17.60
C PRO A 40 27.38 -3.62 -17.82
N GLU A 41 27.76 -4.91 -17.78
CA GLU A 41 29.12 -5.36 -18.07
C GLU A 41 29.52 -5.16 -19.53
N GLN A 42 28.56 -5.16 -20.46
CA GLN A 42 28.79 -4.87 -21.86
C GLN A 42 28.73 -3.36 -22.15
N LYS A 43 27.73 -2.69 -21.59
CA LYS A 43 27.56 -1.23 -21.75
C LYS A 43 26.72 -0.65 -20.64
N GLU A 44 27.30 0.18 -19.79
CA GLU A 44 26.56 0.93 -18.76
C GLU A 44 26.08 2.27 -19.32
N SER A 45 24.78 2.58 -19.15
CA SER A 45 24.24 3.88 -19.56
C SER A 45 24.61 4.98 -18.57
N LEU A 46 24.79 6.22 -19.06
CA LEU A 46 25.04 7.39 -18.21
C LEU A 46 23.92 7.60 -17.18
N LEU A 47 22.67 7.39 -17.58
CA LEU A 47 21.53 7.51 -16.68
C LEU A 47 21.54 6.44 -15.57
N ALA A 48 21.89 5.19 -15.90
CA ALA A 48 22.04 4.14 -14.90
C ALA A 48 23.11 4.49 -13.87
N LYS A 49 24.26 5.01 -14.32
CA LYS A 49 25.32 5.46 -13.44
C LYS A 49 24.89 6.63 -12.55
N TYR A 50 24.18 7.60 -13.11
CA TYR A 50 23.63 8.73 -12.37
C TYR A 50 22.62 8.29 -11.31
N ILE A 51 21.66 7.42 -11.68
CA ILE A 51 20.65 6.88 -10.75
C ILE A 51 21.31 6.08 -9.60
N LYS A 52 22.33 5.26 -9.91
CA LYS A 52 23.10 4.53 -8.89
C LYS A 52 23.75 5.49 -7.87
N GLY A 53 24.38 6.57 -8.34
CA GLY A 53 24.96 7.60 -7.49
C GLY A 53 23.90 8.29 -6.60
N ASN A 54 22.80 8.70 -7.22
CA ASN A 54 21.71 9.37 -6.53
C ASN A 54 21.00 8.47 -5.49
N LEU A 55 20.90 7.16 -5.74
CA LEU A 55 20.39 6.19 -4.76
C LEU A 55 21.34 6.03 -3.57
N ALA A 56 22.66 5.97 -3.82
CA ALA A 56 23.66 5.89 -2.75
C ALA A 56 23.60 7.14 -1.85
N GLU A 57 23.53 8.34 -2.45
CA GLU A 57 23.38 9.58 -1.71
C GLU A 57 22.05 9.65 -0.94
N ARG A 58 20.93 9.17 -1.53
CA ARG A 58 19.65 9.08 -0.84
C ARG A 58 19.74 8.20 0.41
N ASN A 59 20.38 7.04 0.30
CA ASN A 59 20.56 6.15 1.43
C ASN A 59 21.42 6.80 2.53
N ALA A 60 22.47 7.53 2.16
CA ALA A 60 23.28 8.30 3.11
C ALA A 60 22.45 9.39 3.82
N GLU A 61 21.59 10.11 3.11
CA GLU A 61 20.68 11.10 3.72
C GLU A 61 19.64 10.45 4.62
N LYS A 62 19.09 9.27 4.25
CA LYS A 62 18.17 8.50 5.10
C LYS A 62 18.85 8.07 6.41
N HIS A 63 20.10 7.64 6.33
CA HIS A 63 20.90 7.30 7.52
C HIS A 63 21.13 8.53 8.43
N LYS A 64 21.55 9.69 7.85
CA LYS A 64 21.71 10.93 8.61
C LYS A 64 20.40 11.41 9.25
N GLN A 65 19.28 11.27 8.56
CA GLN A 65 17.95 11.56 9.12
C GLN A 65 17.69 10.72 10.37
N MET A 66 17.97 9.43 10.29
CA MET A 66 17.77 8.50 11.41
C MET A 66 18.65 8.86 12.60
N VAL A 67 19.95 9.14 12.38
CA VAL A 67 20.88 9.58 13.41
C VAL A 67 20.44 10.89 14.07
N ALA A 68 19.97 11.87 13.29
CA ALA A 68 19.46 13.14 13.81
C ALA A 68 18.20 12.94 14.65
N LYS A 69 17.26 12.10 14.16
CA LYS A 69 16.03 11.75 14.89
C LYS A 69 16.35 11.06 16.23
N ASN A 70 17.34 10.18 16.25
CA ASN A 70 17.80 9.49 17.46
C ASN A 70 18.40 10.45 18.51
N LYS A 71 19.07 11.50 18.05
CA LYS A 71 19.66 12.54 18.90
C LYS A 71 18.66 13.62 19.35
N GLY A 72 17.39 13.53 18.95
CA GLY A 72 16.38 14.55 19.22
C GLY A 72 16.58 15.86 18.44
N ASP A 73 17.41 15.86 17.38
CA ASP A 73 17.64 17.04 16.54
C ASP A 73 16.58 17.09 15.42
N GLY A 74 15.41 17.62 15.74
CA GLY A 74 14.28 17.73 14.83
C GLY A 74 14.59 18.52 13.56
N PHE A 75 15.38 19.60 13.69
CA PHE A 75 15.76 20.42 12.54
C PHE A 75 16.59 19.62 11.53
N ARG A 76 17.67 18.96 11.98
CA ARG A 76 18.50 18.13 11.09
C ARG A 76 17.75 16.93 10.56
N ALA A 77 16.89 16.30 11.36
CA ALA A 77 16.04 15.20 10.91
C ALA A 77 15.13 15.65 9.76
N THR A 78 14.47 16.81 9.87
CA THR A 78 13.62 17.39 8.80
C THR A 78 14.44 17.79 7.56
N LEU A 79 15.62 18.38 7.75
CA LEU A 79 16.54 18.72 6.65
C LEU A 79 16.91 17.47 5.82
N HIS A 80 17.37 16.42 6.49
CA HIS A 80 17.77 15.17 5.83
C HIS A 80 16.56 14.43 5.22
N LYS A 81 15.38 14.48 5.86
CA LYS A 81 14.11 14.00 5.28
C LYS A 81 13.80 14.70 3.96
N ASN A 82 13.91 16.00 3.89
CA ASN A 82 13.66 16.77 2.67
C ASN A 82 14.70 16.45 1.58
N ASN A 83 15.98 16.35 1.95
CA ASN A 83 17.05 15.98 1.01
C ASN A 83 16.82 14.61 0.38
N GLN A 84 16.51 13.59 1.19
CA GLN A 84 16.24 12.24 0.66
C GLN A 84 14.97 12.20 -0.19
N ASN A 85 13.93 12.97 0.16
CA ASN A 85 12.70 13.07 -0.63
C ASN A 85 12.95 13.74 -1.99
N ASN A 86 13.75 14.80 -2.04
CA ASN A 86 14.11 15.46 -3.30
C ASN A 86 14.82 14.49 -4.25
N LYS A 87 15.73 13.65 -3.73
CA LYS A 87 16.41 12.61 -4.51
C LYS A 87 15.44 11.53 -5.01
N LYS A 88 14.46 11.14 -4.20
CA LYS A 88 13.38 10.23 -4.61
C LYS A 88 12.55 10.82 -5.75
N ILE A 89 12.14 12.09 -5.61
CA ILE A 89 11.35 12.80 -6.64
C ILE A 89 12.15 12.88 -7.95
N LEU A 90 13.44 13.20 -7.88
CA LEU A 90 14.31 13.30 -9.05
C LEU A 90 14.44 11.96 -9.80
N ASN A 91 14.65 10.84 -9.09
CA ASN A 91 14.68 9.52 -9.72
C ASN A 91 13.35 9.15 -10.39
N ASN A 92 12.23 9.47 -9.74
CA ASN A 92 10.90 9.21 -10.30
C ASN A 92 10.63 10.12 -11.52
N ALA A 93 11.10 11.38 -11.50
CA ALA A 93 10.99 12.31 -12.62
C ALA A 93 11.77 11.83 -13.83
N ILE A 94 12.97 11.29 -13.66
CA ILE A 94 13.76 10.69 -14.76
C ILE A 94 12.97 9.55 -15.41
N SER A 95 12.38 8.65 -14.60
CA SER A 95 11.53 7.57 -15.12
C SER A 95 10.30 8.12 -15.87
N GLY A 96 9.65 9.15 -15.33
CA GLY A 96 8.51 9.82 -15.96
C GLY A 96 8.86 10.49 -17.29
N ASN A 97 10.04 11.10 -17.38
CA ASN A 97 10.52 11.76 -18.59
C ASN A 97 10.70 10.81 -19.77
N HIS A 98 11.00 9.52 -19.54
CA HIS A 98 11.03 8.53 -20.62
C HIS A 98 9.65 8.30 -21.26
N ARG A 99 8.57 8.66 -20.58
CA ARG A 99 7.20 8.53 -21.10
C ARG A 99 6.72 9.80 -21.84
N SER A 100 7.29 10.96 -21.56
CA SER A 100 6.86 12.23 -22.12
C SER A 100 7.41 12.43 -23.53
N GLU A 101 6.54 12.55 -24.52
CA GLU A 101 6.92 12.81 -25.93
C GLU A 101 7.66 14.15 -26.12
N HIS A 102 7.49 15.06 -25.17
CA HIS A 102 8.17 16.38 -25.18
C HIS A 102 9.53 16.36 -24.49
N SER A 103 9.95 15.21 -23.94
CA SER A 103 11.23 15.07 -23.23
C SER A 103 12.33 14.59 -24.18
N HIS A 104 13.52 15.17 -24.04
CA HIS A 104 14.73 14.64 -24.70
C HIS A 104 15.10 13.22 -24.28
N LEU A 105 14.56 12.72 -23.17
CA LEU A 105 14.73 11.35 -22.67
C LEU A 105 13.63 10.40 -23.15
N PHE A 106 12.73 10.86 -24.01
CA PHE A 106 11.62 10.05 -24.49
C PHE A 106 12.08 8.72 -25.10
N ASP A 107 11.61 7.63 -24.57
CA ASP A 107 11.80 6.29 -25.10
C ASP A 107 10.58 5.41 -24.80
N GLN A 108 9.93 4.93 -25.85
CA GLN A 108 8.70 4.15 -25.73
C GLN A 108 8.90 2.80 -25.03
N SER A 109 10.13 2.31 -24.89
CA SER A 109 10.44 0.99 -24.32
C SER A 109 10.85 1.06 -22.85
N THR A 110 11.65 2.07 -22.47
CA THR A 110 12.29 2.13 -21.15
C THR A 110 11.29 2.19 -20.00
N HIS A 111 10.28 3.06 -20.07
CA HIS A 111 9.27 3.15 -19.02
C HIS A 111 8.37 1.90 -18.92
N PRO A 112 7.84 1.31 -20.01
CA PRO A 112 7.15 0.03 -19.98
C PRO A 112 8.00 -1.13 -19.45
N ILE A 113 9.30 -1.19 -19.76
CA ILE A 113 10.21 -2.19 -19.20
C ILE A 113 10.27 -2.08 -17.67
N LEU A 114 10.48 -0.87 -17.16
CA LEU A 114 10.55 -0.61 -15.72
C LEU A 114 9.24 -0.99 -15.02
N THR A 115 8.11 -0.49 -15.52
CA THR A 115 6.80 -0.70 -14.88
C THR A 115 6.35 -2.15 -14.94
N SER A 116 6.62 -2.87 -16.03
CA SER A 116 6.33 -4.30 -16.14
C SER A 116 7.24 -5.14 -15.23
N SER A 117 8.51 -4.78 -15.09
CA SER A 117 9.44 -5.44 -14.16
C SER A 117 9.00 -5.27 -12.71
N CYS A 118 8.59 -4.06 -12.32
CA CYS A 118 8.02 -3.82 -10.98
C CYS A 118 6.73 -4.63 -10.74
N ARG A 119 5.83 -4.66 -11.73
CA ARG A 119 4.58 -5.44 -11.65
C ARG A 119 4.83 -6.93 -11.44
N ILE A 120 5.79 -7.49 -12.19
CA ILE A 120 6.12 -8.91 -12.05
C ILE A 120 6.79 -9.18 -10.71
N ALA A 121 7.75 -8.36 -10.30
CA ALA A 121 8.40 -8.51 -9.00
C ALA A 121 7.39 -8.46 -7.84
N ASN A 122 6.47 -7.50 -7.86
CA ASN A 122 5.39 -7.40 -6.87
C ASN A 122 4.42 -8.58 -6.97
N GLY A 123 4.09 -9.04 -8.18
CA GLY A 123 3.27 -10.22 -8.40
C GLY A 123 3.92 -11.50 -7.83
N VAL A 124 5.22 -11.69 -8.01
CA VAL A 124 5.98 -12.80 -7.41
C VAL A 124 5.95 -12.74 -5.89
N ALA A 125 6.19 -11.56 -5.30
CA ALA A 125 6.15 -11.36 -3.86
C ALA A 125 4.76 -11.69 -3.27
N ASN A 126 3.69 -11.15 -3.87
CA ASN A 126 2.32 -11.43 -3.43
C ASN A 126 1.95 -12.92 -3.56
N SER A 127 2.30 -13.55 -4.68
CA SER A 127 2.05 -14.98 -4.90
C SER A 127 2.82 -15.85 -3.92
N HIS A 128 4.05 -15.43 -3.59
CA HIS A 128 4.85 -16.11 -2.59
C HIS A 128 4.22 -16.01 -1.20
N ASN A 129 3.82 -14.81 -0.77
CA ASN A 129 3.20 -14.60 0.54
C ASN A 129 1.93 -15.43 0.69
N GLU A 130 1.07 -15.46 -0.32
CA GLU A 130 -0.15 -16.27 -0.36
C GLU A 130 0.14 -17.78 -0.25
N ARG A 131 1.15 -18.28 -0.96
CA ARG A 131 1.55 -19.67 -0.90
C ARG A 131 2.23 -20.00 0.42
N PHE A 132 3.21 -19.18 0.82
CA PHE A 132 4.06 -19.45 1.99
C PHE A 132 3.27 -19.43 3.31
N LEU A 133 2.48 -18.39 3.53
CA LEU A 133 1.72 -18.20 4.76
C LEU A 133 0.30 -18.76 4.72
N GLY A 134 -0.33 -18.84 3.55
CA GLY A 134 -1.74 -19.21 3.41
C GLY A 134 -2.00 -20.51 2.64
N GLY A 135 -0.95 -21.18 2.16
CA GLY A 135 -1.08 -22.39 1.33
C GLY A 135 -1.84 -22.16 0.02
N ASN A 136 -2.04 -20.92 -0.38
CA ASN A 136 -2.90 -20.53 -1.48
C ASN A 136 -2.10 -20.41 -2.78
N ARG A 137 -2.33 -21.30 -3.72
CA ARG A 137 -1.62 -21.39 -5.01
C ARG A 137 -2.37 -20.79 -6.18
N HIS A 138 -3.59 -20.27 -5.96
CA HIS A 138 -4.43 -19.64 -6.98
C HIS A 138 -4.59 -20.46 -8.26
N TYR A 139 -4.94 -21.74 -8.13
CA TYR A 139 -5.21 -22.59 -9.26
C TYR A 139 -6.53 -22.21 -9.97
N PHE A 140 -6.46 -21.72 -11.18
CA PHE A 140 -7.63 -21.26 -11.95
C PHE A 140 -7.97 -22.16 -13.15
N ASN A 141 -7.10 -23.10 -13.52
CA ASN A 141 -7.38 -24.15 -14.48
C ASN A 141 -6.42 -25.37 -14.32
N VAL A 142 -6.77 -26.47 -14.97
CA VAL A 142 -6.01 -27.74 -14.93
C VAL A 142 -4.57 -27.55 -15.40
N ASN A 143 -4.38 -26.80 -16.48
CA ASN A 143 -3.04 -26.66 -17.08
C ASN A 143 -2.07 -25.97 -16.14
N VAL A 144 -2.56 -25.01 -15.33
CA VAL A 144 -1.73 -24.34 -14.32
C VAL A 144 -1.28 -25.31 -13.24
N VAL A 145 -2.17 -26.19 -12.77
CA VAL A 145 -1.80 -27.23 -11.79
C VAL A 145 -0.75 -28.18 -12.36
N ILE A 146 -1.03 -28.74 -13.53
CA ILE A 146 -0.12 -29.68 -14.20
C ILE A 146 1.24 -29.01 -14.49
N HIS A 147 1.23 -27.78 -15.02
CA HIS A 147 2.47 -27.05 -15.27
C HIS A 147 3.26 -26.80 -13.97
N HIS A 148 2.58 -26.43 -12.89
CA HIS A 148 3.23 -26.23 -11.59
C HIS A 148 3.85 -27.54 -11.08
N PHE A 149 3.11 -28.63 -11.13
CA PHE A 149 3.61 -29.95 -10.70
C PHE A 149 4.77 -30.43 -11.56
N THR A 150 4.66 -30.31 -12.89
CA THR A 150 5.76 -30.66 -13.81
C THR A 150 7.00 -29.79 -13.52
N SER A 151 6.82 -28.49 -13.28
CA SER A 151 7.92 -27.59 -12.92
C SER A 151 8.60 -28.00 -11.60
N ILE A 152 7.83 -28.44 -10.60
CA ILE A 152 8.41 -28.99 -9.38
C ILE A 152 9.22 -30.27 -9.69
N LEU A 153 8.64 -31.19 -10.45
CA LEU A 153 9.32 -32.45 -10.80
C LEU A 153 10.64 -32.20 -11.55
N GLU A 154 10.67 -31.24 -12.46
CA GLU A 154 11.84 -30.95 -13.30
C GLU A 154 12.93 -30.13 -12.58
N LEU A 155 12.55 -29.19 -11.70
CA LEU A 155 13.48 -28.24 -11.10
C LEU A 155 13.96 -28.62 -9.70
N THR A 156 13.35 -29.63 -9.08
CA THR A 156 13.66 -30.04 -7.71
C THR A 156 14.96 -30.86 -7.65
N ASP A 157 15.78 -30.53 -6.65
CA ASP A 157 16.89 -31.39 -6.23
C ASP A 157 16.36 -32.48 -5.29
N TRP A 158 16.12 -33.65 -5.85
CA TRP A 158 15.52 -34.80 -5.14
C TRP A 158 16.40 -35.34 -4.02
N HIS A 159 17.71 -35.14 -4.10
CA HIS A 159 18.61 -35.50 -3.00
C HIS A 159 18.33 -34.66 -1.75
N LEU A 160 18.14 -33.35 -1.93
CA LEU A 160 17.80 -32.44 -0.82
C LEU A 160 16.43 -32.78 -0.24
N VAL A 161 15.42 -33.03 -1.08
CA VAL A 161 14.06 -33.37 -0.61
C VAL A 161 14.09 -34.67 0.20
N ARG A 162 14.71 -35.74 -0.29
CA ARG A 162 14.83 -37.00 0.45
C ARG A 162 15.58 -36.81 1.78
N ALA A 163 16.70 -36.10 1.76
CA ALA A 163 17.46 -35.82 2.98
C ALA A 163 16.65 -34.99 4.03
N ALA A 164 15.82 -34.06 3.58
CA ALA A 164 14.96 -33.30 4.49
C ALA A 164 13.80 -34.15 5.04
N VAL A 165 13.11 -34.89 4.18
CA VAL A 165 11.97 -35.74 4.57
C VAL A 165 12.44 -36.81 5.57
N ASP A 166 13.51 -37.53 5.25
CA ASP A 166 14.04 -38.61 6.11
C ASP A 166 14.69 -38.05 7.40
N GLY A 167 15.48 -36.98 7.27
CA GLY A 167 16.22 -36.40 8.38
C GLY A 167 15.33 -35.77 9.47
N PHE A 168 14.19 -35.25 9.08
CA PHE A 168 13.20 -34.67 10.00
C PHE A 168 11.95 -35.51 10.19
N ASN A 169 11.90 -36.71 9.59
CA ASN A 169 10.74 -37.60 9.60
C ASN A 169 9.45 -36.87 9.22
N LEU A 170 9.52 -36.09 8.11
CA LEU A 170 8.36 -35.31 7.67
C LEU A 170 7.24 -36.23 7.19
N HIS A 171 6.00 -35.82 7.46
CA HIS A 171 4.84 -36.47 6.93
C HIS A 171 4.91 -36.53 5.39
N GLN A 172 4.73 -37.71 4.80
CA GLN A 172 4.63 -37.91 3.36
C GLN A 172 3.14 -37.90 2.97
N PRO A 173 2.66 -36.84 2.28
CA PRO A 173 1.24 -36.68 1.99
C PRO A 173 0.65 -37.83 1.16
N SER A 174 -0.60 -38.21 1.47
CA SER A 174 -1.39 -39.11 0.63
C SER A 174 -1.85 -38.41 -0.67
N VAL A 175 -2.42 -39.15 -1.59
CA VAL A 175 -3.05 -38.59 -2.80
C VAL A 175 -4.21 -37.67 -2.43
N GLU A 176 -5.03 -38.08 -1.48
CA GLU A 176 -6.18 -37.33 -1.00
C GLU A 176 -5.76 -35.99 -0.37
N GLU A 177 -4.66 -35.96 0.39
CA GLU A 177 -4.13 -34.75 1.02
C GLU A 177 -3.60 -33.75 -0.02
N VAL A 178 -2.86 -34.23 -1.04
CA VAL A 178 -2.42 -33.38 -2.15
C VAL A 178 -3.62 -32.86 -2.94
N MET A 179 -4.63 -33.67 -3.19
CA MET A 179 -5.85 -33.24 -3.88
C MET A 179 -6.66 -32.25 -3.04
N ALA A 180 -6.70 -32.40 -1.73
CA ALA A 180 -7.33 -31.43 -0.82
C ALA A 180 -6.65 -30.04 -0.94
N MET A 181 -5.32 -29.99 -0.92
CA MET A 181 -4.53 -28.76 -1.16
C MET A 181 -4.84 -28.14 -2.53
N VAL A 182 -4.93 -28.97 -3.60
CA VAL A 182 -5.29 -28.49 -4.93
C VAL A 182 -6.69 -27.87 -4.93
N MET A 183 -7.65 -28.55 -4.31
CA MET A 183 -9.04 -28.10 -4.24
C MET A 183 -9.21 -26.86 -3.36
N GLU A 184 -8.44 -26.72 -2.30
CA GLU A 184 -8.43 -25.52 -1.45
C GLU A 184 -7.88 -24.30 -2.21
N SER A 185 -6.86 -24.50 -3.03
CA SER A 185 -6.23 -23.46 -3.87
C SER A 185 -7.00 -23.17 -5.17
N ALA A 186 -8.01 -23.98 -5.51
CA ALA A 186 -8.74 -23.85 -6.76
C ALA A 186 -9.86 -22.82 -6.66
N SER A 187 -10.07 -22.04 -7.74
CA SER A 187 -11.19 -21.08 -7.79
C SER A 187 -12.55 -21.80 -7.70
N PRO A 188 -13.55 -21.21 -7.03
CA PRO A 188 -14.88 -21.82 -6.89
C PRO A 188 -15.54 -22.18 -8.22
N TYR A 189 -15.37 -21.32 -9.22
CA TYR A 189 -15.91 -21.54 -10.57
C TYR A 189 -15.29 -22.77 -11.24
N TRP A 190 -13.99 -22.93 -11.10
CA TRP A 190 -13.25 -24.04 -11.68
C TRP A 190 -13.62 -25.40 -11.05
N LYS A 191 -13.81 -25.44 -9.73
CA LYS A 191 -14.22 -26.66 -8.99
C LYS A 191 -15.47 -27.31 -9.55
N VAL A 192 -16.47 -26.50 -9.91
CA VAL A 192 -17.78 -26.99 -10.36
C VAL A 192 -17.74 -27.49 -11.81
N ARG A 193 -16.98 -26.85 -12.69
CA ARG A 193 -17.05 -27.08 -14.14
C ARG A 193 -15.98 -28.00 -14.71
N ASN A 194 -14.93 -28.36 -13.96
CA ASN A 194 -13.78 -29.11 -14.49
C ASN A 194 -13.57 -30.49 -13.86
N ARG A 195 -14.62 -31.23 -13.54
CA ARG A 195 -14.51 -32.59 -12.97
C ARG A 195 -13.59 -33.54 -13.74
N PRO A 196 -13.60 -33.59 -15.10
CA PRO A 196 -12.65 -34.42 -15.84
C PRO A 196 -11.18 -34.00 -15.62
N GLY A 197 -10.94 -32.70 -15.60
CA GLY A 197 -9.62 -32.15 -15.35
C GLY A 197 -9.08 -32.45 -13.95
N ILE A 198 -9.97 -32.38 -12.93
CA ILE A 198 -9.63 -32.74 -11.54
C ILE A 198 -9.21 -34.22 -11.49
N ARG A 199 -9.94 -35.15 -12.13
CA ARG A 199 -9.56 -36.55 -12.21
C ARG A 199 -8.23 -36.79 -12.94
N ASN A 200 -7.88 -35.98 -13.91
CA ASN A 200 -6.59 -36.07 -14.58
C ASN A 200 -5.46 -35.63 -13.64
N ILE A 201 -5.66 -34.59 -12.81
CA ILE A 201 -4.70 -34.19 -11.77
C ILE A 201 -4.55 -35.32 -10.75
N GLU A 202 -5.64 -35.90 -10.28
CA GLU A 202 -5.64 -37.00 -9.33
C GLU A 202 -4.80 -38.20 -9.84
N ARG A 203 -5.05 -38.64 -11.08
CA ARG A 203 -4.24 -39.72 -11.71
C ARG A 203 -2.75 -39.33 -11.84
N PHE A 204 -2.46 -38.07 -12.07
CA PHE A 204 -1.07 -37.58 -12.10
C PHE A 204 -0.42 -37.70 -10.73
N VAL A 205 -1.14 -37.36 -9.67
CA VAL A 205 -0.68 -37.46 -8.27
C VAL A 205 -0.59 -38.92 -7.80
N GLU A 206 -1.50 -39.82 -8.25
CA GLU A 206 -1.44 -41.27 -8.00
C GLU A 206 -0.14 -41.89 -8.47
N GLY A 207 0.43 -41.36 -9.56
CA GLY A 207 1.73 -41.84 -10.12
C GLY A 207 2.96 -41.36 -9.35
N MET A 208 2.81 -40.44 -8.37
CA MET A 208 3.92 -39.87 -7.60
C MET A 208 4.28 -40.74 -6.39
N ASP A 209 5.58 -40.81 -6.06
CA ASP A 209 6.04 -41.38 -4.79
C ASP A 209 5.78 -40.42 -3.60
N GLY A 210 6.07 -40.86 -2.36
CA GLY A 210 5.86 -40.07 -1.16
C GLY A 210 6.71 -38.80 -1.11
N TYR A 211 7.93 -38.84 -1.63
CA TYR A 211 8.82 -37.66 -1.68
C TYR A 211 8.35 -36.65 -2.72
N GLU A 212 7.84 -37.09 -3.84
CA GLU A 212 7.27 -36.26 -4.88
C GLU A 212 6.01 -35.52 -4.34
N ARG A 213 5.12 -36.27 -3.67
CA ARG A 213 3.95 -35.64 -3.03
C ARG A 213 4.34 -34.66 -1.92
N ALA A 214 5.38 -34.97 -1.12
CA ALA A 214 5.91 -34.02 -0.14
C ALA A 214 6.45 -32.75 -0.81
N ALA A 215 7.15 -32.86 -1.94
CA ALA A 215 7.58 -31.71 -2.71
C ALA A 215 6.40 -30.88 -3.24
N MET A 216 5.34 -31.53 -3.77
CA MET A 216 4.12 -30.83 -4.22
C MET A 216 3.45 -30.06 -3.06
N MET A 217 3.45 -30.63 -1.87
CA MET A 217 2.80 -30.05 -0.70
C MET A 217 3.62 -28.91 -0.07
N TYR A 218 4.94 -29.07 0.11
CA TYR A 218 5.76 -28.21 0.95
C TYR A 218 6.60 -27.19 0.18
N MET A 219 6.74 -27.35 -1.16
CA MET A 219 7.56 -26.44 -1.95
C MET A 219 7.07 -24.98 -1.89
N GLY A 220 7.83 -24.12 -1.19
CA GLY A 220 7.49 -22.73 -0.97
C GLY A 220 6.27 -22.49 -0.08
N ASP A 221 5.88 -23.49 0.75
CA ASP A 221 4.63 -23.52 1.47
C ASP A 221 4.84 -23.93 2.95
N LEU A 222 4.99 -22.93 3.81
CA LEU A 222 5.13 -23.14 5.25
C LEU A 222 3.79 -23.50 5.90
N TYR A 223 2.67 -23.06 5.30
CA TYR A 223 1.32 -23.34 5.83
C TYR A 223 1.03 -24.85 5.85
N HIS A 224 1.24 -25.55 4.73
CA HIS A 224 1.02 -26.99 4.69
C HIS A 224 2.13 -27.75 5.40
N LEU A 225 3.37 -27.27 5.45
CA LEU A 225 4.39 -27.86 6.30
C LEU A 225 3.93 -27.86 7.77
N ARG A 226 3.42 -26.74 8.27
CA ARG A 226 2.85 -26.62 9.62
C ARG A 226 1.66 -27.55 9.82
N LEU A 227 0.76 -27.60 8.84
CA LEU A 227 -0.48 -28.37 8.95
C LEU A 227 -0.22 -29.85 9.22
N TYR A 228 0.82 -30.41 8.60
CA TYR A 228 1.15 -31.82 8.70
C TYR A 228 2.37 -32.14 9.59
N ASN A 229 3.13 -31.13 10.03
CA ASN A 229 4.32 -31.26 10.88
C ASN A 229 4.33 -30.14 11.93
N GLU A 230 3.25 -30.03 12.70
CA GLU A 230 3.01 -28.88 13.59
C GLU A 230 4.10 -28.71 14.65
N GLU A 231 4.48 -29.78 15.36
CA GLU A 231 5.50 -29.73 16.41
C GLU A 231 6.86 -29.27 15.86
N LEU A 232 7.23 -29.76 14.70
CA LEU A 232 8.47 -29.34 14.04
C LEU A 232 8.49 -27.85 13.73
N VAL A 233 7.41 -27.34 13.14
CA VAL A 233 7.32 -25.90 12.79
C VAL A 233 7.25 -25.04 14.05
N ARG A 234 6.60 -25.53 15.10
CA ARG A 234 6.56 -24.84 16.41
C ARG A 234 7.96 -24.70 17.00
N HIS A 235 8.74 -25.79 17.05
CA HIS A 235 10.12 -25.75 17.55
C HIS A 235 11.02 -24.85 16.68
N TRP A 236 10.81 -24.85 15.37
CA TRP A 236 11.54 -23.95 14.48
C TRP A 236 11.24 -22.47 14.81
N VAL A 237 9.95 -22.12 14.92
CA VAL A 237 9.55 -20.75 15.30
C VAL A 237 10.03 -20.37 16.70
N ASP A 238 9.95 -21.31 17.68
CA ASP A 238 10.49 -21.10 19.04
C ASP A 238 11.95 -20.65 19.01
N GLY A 239 12.79 -21.33 18.23
CA GLY A 239 14.20 -20.98 18.11
C GLY A 239 14.48 -19.63 17.44
N LEU A 240 13.51 -19.08 16.71
CA LEU A 240 13.61 -17.79 16.04
C LEU A 240 13.06 -16.61 16.85
N CYS A 241 12.11 -16.86 17.79
CA CYS A 241 11.41 -15.81 18.52
C CYS A 241 11.69 -15.82 20.03
N THR A 242 12.32 -16.87 20.58
CA THR A 242 12.60 -16.95 22.01
C THR A 242 13.78 -16.05 22.38
N ARG A 243 13.55 -15.19 23.36
CA ARG A 243 14.59 -14.30 23.91
C ARG A 243 15.58 -15.09 24.78
N ALA A 244 16.89 -14.82 24.61
CA ALA A 244 17.90 -15.35 25.51
C ALA A 244 17.67 -14.88 26.94
N LYS A 245 18.08 -15.71 27.92
CA LYS A 245 18.02 -15.39 29.34
C LYS A 245 19.39 -14.99 29.86
N PRO A 246 19.48 -14.15 30.92
CA PRO A 246 20.75 -13.70 31.46
C PRO A 246 21.72 -14.83 31.82
N GLU A 247 21.19 -15.95 32.31
CA GLU A 247 21.98 -17.14 32.67
C GLU A 247 22.56 -17.88 31.44
N ASN A 248 22.11 -17.59 30.24
CA ASN A 248 22.51 -18.27 29.01
C ASN A 248 23.42 -17.40 28.11
N ILE A 249 23.87 -16.26 28.59
CA ILE A 249 24.75 -15.38 27.81
C ILE A 249 26.04 -16.11 27.43
N ILE A 250 26.32 -16.19 26.11
CA ILE A 250 27.53 -16.83 25.59
C ILE A 250 28.71 -15.90 25.68
N PRO A 251 29.94 -16.44 25.93
CA PRO A 251 31.14 -15.62 26.16
C PRO A 251 31.54 -14.77 24.94
N ASP A 252 31.35 -15.26 23.75
CA ASP A 252 31.77 -14.65 22.48
C ASP A 252 30.64 -13.91 21.74
N HIS A 253 29.64 -13.43 22.47
CA HIS A 253 28.46 -12.76 21.94
C HIS A 253 28.78 -11.54 21.05
N GLU A 254 29.82 -10.77 21.35
CA GLU A 254 30.26 -9.63 20.54
C GLU A 254 30.79 -10.08 19.17
N ALA A 255 31.58 -11.13 19.12
CA ALA A 255 32.11 -11.66 17.88
C ALA A 255 31.02 -12.22 16.93
N TRP A 256 29.89 -12.65 17.50
CA TRP A 256 28.72 -13.06 16.72
C TRP A 256 28.01 -11.87 16.09
N LEU A 257 27.86 -10.76 16.82
CA LEU A 257 27.22 -9.55 16.28
C LEU A 257 27.98 -8.94 15.11
N GLU A 258 29.29 -9.07 15.06
CA GLU A 258 30.12 -8.58 13.94
C GLU A 258 29.95 -9.40 12.65
N LYS A 259 29.50 -10.64 12.77
CA LYS A 259 29.40 -11.59 11.63
C LYS A 259 27.99 -11.85 11.15
N VAL A 260 27.01 -11.46 11.93
CA VAL A 260 25.60 -11.78 11.70
C VAL A 260 24.99 -10.88 10.61
N ASP A 261 24.03 -11.42 9.87
CA ASP A 261 23.29 -10.69 8.85
C ASP A 261 22.44 -9.54 9.44
N GLY A 262 22.36 -8.43 8.72
CA GLY A 262 21.60 -7.26 9.17
C GLY A 262 20.10 -7.52 9.42
N ASP A 263 19.51 -8.48 8.72
CA ASP A 263 18.11 -8.83 8.93
C ASP A 263 17.92 -9.60 10.25
N ILE A 264 18.89 -10.42 10.65
CA ILE A 264 18.90 -11.04 12.00
C ILE A 264 19.08 -9.98 13.08
N ILE A 265 19.94 -8.98 12.84
CA ILE A 265 20.08 -7.84 13.75
C ILE A 265 18.75 -7.10 13.94
N ASN A 266 18.01 -6.86 12.86
CA ASN A 266 16.69 -6.22 12.95
C ASN A 266 15.70 -7.05 13.79
N GLN A 267 15.71 -8.37 13.63
CA GLN A 267 14.89 -9.27 14.47
C GLN A 267 15.27 -9.18 15.94
N VAL A 268 16.56 -9.15 16.24
CA VAL A 268 17.07 -9.04 17.63
C VAL A 268 16.77 -7.66 18.22
N LYS A 269 16.81 -6.57 17.42
CA LYS A 269 16.37 -5.23 17.87
C LYS A 269 14.92 -5.24 18.35
N VAL A 270 14.04 -5.93 17.64
CA VAL A 270 12.65 -6.09 18.06
C VAL A 270 12.53 -6.86 19.38
N MET A 271 13.40 -7.84 19.62
CA MET A 271 13.40 -8.61 20.87
C MET A 271 13.84 -7.78 22.10
N TYR A 272 14.73 -6.81 21.91
CA TYR A 272 15.34 -6.03 22.98
C TYR A 272 15.30 -4.51 22.75
N PRO A 273 14.11 -3.92 22.62
CA PRO A 273 13.95 -2.48 22.33
C PRO A 273 14.52 -1.59 23.45
N ASP A 274 14.52 -2.06 24.69
CA ASP A 274 15.07 -1.33 25.84
C ASP A 274 16.60 -1.28 25.86
N ILE A 275 17.26 -2.23 25.17
CA ILE A 275 18.72 -2.30 25.08
C ILE A 275 19.21 -1.60 23.83
N LEU A 276 18.64 -1.96 22.68
CA LEU A 276 19.11 -1.48 21.38
C LEU A 276 18.38 -0.22 20.90
N GLY A 277 17.09 -0.10 21.20
CA GLY A 277 16.30 1.05 20.80
C GLY A 277 16.55 1.48 19.35
N ARG A 278 16.86 2.76 19.17
CA ARG A 278 17.29 3.37 17.90
C ARG A 278 18.81 3.49 17.77
N GLU A 279 19.58 3.04 18.76
CA GLU A 279 21.03 3.19 18.79
C GLU A 279 21.68 2.18 17.83
N GLU A 280 22.81 2.56 17.26
CA GLU A 280 23.60 1.66 16.42
C GLU A 280 24.42 0.72 17.31
N LEU A 281 24.65 -0.51 16.83
CA LEU A 281 25.39 -1.53 17.59
C LEU A 281 26.83 -1.09 17.97
N ASP A 282 27.40 -0.13 17.25
CA ASP A 282 28.76 0.37 17.46
C ASP A 282 28.84 1.47 18.55
N GLU A 283 27.72 1.88 19.13
CA GLU A 283 27.75 2.90 20.19
C GLU A 283 28.40 2.34 21.49
N PRO A 284 29.46 2.98 22.05
CA PRO A 284 30.13 2.49 23.22
C PRO A 284 29.22 2.25 24.43
N LYS A 285 28.19 3.09 24.60
CA LYS A 285 27.21 2.98 25.69
C LYS A 285 26.43 1.66 25.70
N LEU A 286 26.18 1.09 24.52
CA LEU A 286 25.49 -0.20 24.43
C LEU A 286 26.34 -1.34 24.99
N ARG A 287 27.64 -1.32 24.69
CA ARG A 287 28.60 -2.34 25.16
C ARG A 287 28.80 -2.29 26.68
N GLU A 288 28.59 -1.14 27.32
CA GLU A 288 28.63 -0.97 28.77
C GLU A 288 27.37 -1.53 29.47
N ASN A 289 26.27 -1.81 28.72
CA ASN A 289 25.06 -2.37 29.29
C ASN A 289 25.27 -3.85 29.64
N PRO A 290 25.11 -4.27 30.92
CA PRO A 290 25.29 -5.67 31.31
C PRO A 290 24.41 -6.67 30.57
N LEU A 291 23.28 -6.20 30.04
CA LEU A 291 22.33 -7.01 29.27
C LEU A 291 22.66 -7.08 27.78
N PHE A 292 23.71 -6.38 27.31
CA PHE A 292 24.10 -6.38 25.90
C PHE A 292 24.44 -7.80 25.39
N GLY A 293 24.96 -8.65 26.26
CA GLY A 293 25.23 -10.05 25.94
C GLY A 293 23.99 -10.85 25.49
N LEU A 294 22.76 -10.45 25.88
CA LEU A 294 21.53 -11.06 25.43
C LEU A 294 21.32 -10.89 23.93
N VAL A 295 21.73 -9.73 23.40
CA VAL A 295 21.59 -9.39 21.98
C VAL A 295 22.43 -10.34 21.11
N GLY A 296 23.71 -10.50 21.44
CA GLY A 296 24.62 -11.40 20.73
C GLY A 296 24.25 -12.86 20.90
N THR A 297 23.76 -13.25 22.09
CA THR A 297 23.28 -14.60 22.35
C THR A 297 22.06 -14.94 21.52
N SER A 298 21.06 -14.02 21.44
CA SER A 298 19.88 -14.26 20.59
C SER A 298 20.22 -14.26 19.11
N ALA A 299 21.14 -13.43 18.65
CA ALA A 299 21.66 -13.49 17.27
C ALA A 299 22.31 -14.84 16.96
N TYR A 300 23.07 -15.38 17.90
CA TYR A 300 23.64 -16.75 17.81
C TYR A 300 22.54 -17.81 17.74
N GLU A 301 21.55 -17.78 18.64
CA GLU A 301 20.47 -18.78 18.69
C GLU A 301 19.63 -18.76 17.42
N ILE A 302 19.27 -17.59 16.87
CA ILE A 302 18.58 -17.48 15.59
C ILE A 302 19.43 -18.11 14.48
N THR A 303 20.73 -17.79 14.43
CA THR A 303 21.65 -18.32 13.41
C THR A 303 21.77 -19.83 13.53
N ARG A 304 21.91 -20.35 14.76
CA ARG A 304 21.95 -21.79 15.07
C ARG A 304 20.68 -22.50 14.61
N THR A 305 19.51 -21.93 14.91
CA THR A 305 18.22 -22.46 14.49
C THR A 305 18.09 -22.52 12.97
N LEU A 306 18.44 -21.45 12.25
CA LEU A 306 18.45 -21.46 10.77
C LEU A 306 19.41 -22.53 10.22
N HIS A 307 20.53 -22.76 10.88
CA HIS A 307 21.45 -23.83 10.47
C HIS A 307 20.89 -25.23 10.75
N GLU A 308 20.23 -25.44 11.89
CA GLU A 308 19.56 -26.69 12.24
C GLU A 308 18.50 -27.08 11.20
N TYR A 309 17.67 -26.14 10.81
CA TYR A 309 16.60 -26.36 9.82
C TYR A 309 17.07 -26.17 8.36
N ARG A 310 18.38 -26.04 8.11
CA ARG A 310 18.96 -25.76 6.79
C ARG A 310 18.53 -26.79 5.73
N ALA A 311 18.37 -28.08 6.08
CA ALA A 311 17.98 -29.11 5.12
C ALA A 311 16.56 -28.86 4.62
N ILE A 312 15.60 -28.52 5.49
CA ILE A 312 14.23 -28.12 5.13
C ILE A 312 14.25 -26.84 4.28
N ILE A 313 15.01 -25.83 4.73
CA ILE A 313 15.13 -24.54 4.03
C ILE A 313 15.64 -24.77 2.59
N ASN A 314 16.71 -25.54 2.42
CA ASN A 314 17.28 -25.79 1.10
C ASN A 314 16.37 -26.66 0.22
N ALA A 315 15.67 -27.62 0.80
CA ALA A 315 14.81 -28.53 0.04
C ALA A 315 13.52 -27.83 -0.46
N PHE A 316 12.91 -26.97 0.37
CA PHE A 316 11.56 -26.48 0.09
C PHE A 316 11.46 -24.96 -0.11
N TYR A 317 12.40 -24.15 0.37
CA TYR A 317 12.30 -22.68 0.32
C TYR A 317 13.39 -22.00 -0.51
N VAL A 318 14.58 -22.60 -0.63
CA VAL A 318 15.68 -22.12 -1.49
C VAL A 318 15.65 -22.90 -2.82
N THR A 319 14.62 -22.69 -3.61
CA THR A 319 14.32 -23.51 -4.80
C THR A 319 14.34 -22.68 -6.08
N LYS A 320 14.41 -23.37 -7.23
CA LYS A 320 14.26 -22.77 -8.55
C LYS A 320 12.79 -22.58 -8.97
N ASN A 321 11.87 -23.14 -8.21
CA ASN A 321 10.44 -23.06 -8.49
C ASN A 321 9.86 -21.77 -7.89
N ILE A 322 9.58 -20.78 -8.74
CA ILE A 322 8.91 -19.54 -8.35
C ILE A 322 7.37 -19.68 -8.46
N PRO A 323 6.59 -18.99 -7.61
CA PRO A 323 5.14 -19.06 -7.67
C PRO A 323 4.58 -18.38 -8.93
N PHE A 324 3.39 -18.82 -9.35
CA PHE A 324 2.63 -18.12 -10.41
C PHE A 324 2.17 -16.75 -9.95
N LEU A 325 2.07 -15.82 -10.90
CA LEU A 325 1.64 -14.45 -10.63
C LEU A 325 0.14 -14.37 -10.34
N ILE A 326 -0.21 -13.76 -9.23
CA ILE A 326 -1.61 -13.50 -8.84
C ILE A 326 -2.19 -12.30 -9.60
N SER A 327 -1.37 -11.37 -10.04
CA SER A 327 -1.81 -10.10 -10.64
C SER A 327 -2.73 -10.25 -11.85
N ASP A 328 -2.72 -11.43 -12.47
CA ASP A 328 -3.54 -11.72 -13.65
C ASP A 328 -4.92 -12.32 -13.32
N PHE A 329 -5.22 -12.51 -12.02
CA PHE A 329 -6.47 -13.15 -11.56
C PHE A 329 -7.27 -12.23 -10.64
N PRO A 330 -8.04 -11.29 -11.19
CA PRO A 330 -8.82 -10.34 -10.38
C PRO A 330 -9.92 -11.04 -9.54
N THR A 331 -10.28 -12.28 -9.87
CA THR A 331 -11.28 -13.08 -9.15
C THR A 331 -10.67 -14.03 -8.11
N SER A 332 -9.35 -14.00 -7.90
CA SER A 332 -8.72 -14.85 -6.89
C SER A 332 -9.04 -14.36 -5.48
N ILE A 333 -9.43 -15.30 -4.61
CA ILE A 333 -9.63 -15.04 -3.19
C ILE A 333 -8.25 -15.04 -2.53
N ARG A 334 -7.88 -13.95 -1.88
CA ARG A 334 -6.65 -13.85 -1.10
C ARG A 334 -6.90 -14.28 0.35
N LYS A 335 -5.95 -14.99 0.95
CA LYS A 335 -5.98 -15.41 2.34
C LYS A 335 -5.10 -14.53 3.23
N VAL A 336 -4.02 -14.02 2.66
CA VAL A 336 -2.93 -13.36 3.41
C VAL A 336 -2.66 -11.95 2.89
N GLY A 337 -2.66 -11.75 1.58
CA GLY A 337 -2.37 -10.44 0.98
C GLY A 337 -3.49 -9.43 1.23
N VAL A 338 -3.18 -8.31 1.86
CA VAL A 338 -4.12 -7.22 2.19
C VAL A 338 -4.10 -6.15 1.13
N ALA A 339 -2.92 -5.61 0.82
CA ALA A 339 -2.73 -4.58 -0.18
C ALA A 339 -1.33 -4.66 -0.79
N SER A 340 -1.14 -4.05 -1.94
CA SER A 340 0.18 -3.89 -2.55
C SER A 340 0.24 -2.62 -3.38
N ASP A 341 1.40 -2.00 -3.40
CA ASP A 341 1.67 -0.82 -4.23
C ASP A 341 3.07 -0.95 -4.82
N THR A 342 3.19 -0.73 -6.09
CA THR A 342 4.41 -0.67 -6.93
C THR A 342 5.59 -1.57 -6.49
N ASP A 343 6.13 -1.37 -5.30
CA ASP A 343 7.33 -2.00 -4.73
C ASP A 343 7.13 -2.55 -3.31
N SER A 344 5.89 -2.61 -2.83
CA SER A 344 5.57 -3.11 -1.49
C SER A 344 4.37 -4.05 -1.49
N ALA A 345 4.35 -4.97 -0.53
CA ALA A 345 3.24 -5.85 -0.24
C ALA A 345 2.89 -5.77 1.25
N ILE A 346 1.62 -5.56 1.55
CA ILE A 346 1.06 -5.63 2.90
C ILE A 346 0.33 -6.96 3.02
N PHE A 347 0.68 -7.74 4.01
CA PHE A 347 0.12 -9.06 4.26
C PHE A 347 -0.14 -9.25 5.77
N THR A 348 -1.07 -10.13 6.11
CA THR A 348 -1.38 -10.47 7.49
C THR A 348 -0.64 -11.73 7.95
N VAL A 349 -0.19 -11.72 9.21
CA VAL A 349 0.34 -12.87 9.92
C VAL A 349 -0.54 -13.24 11.12
N GLN A 350 -1.75 -12.69 11.17
CA GLN A 350 -2.69 -12.85 12.27
C GLN A 350 -2.93 -14.31 12.65
N ASP A 351 -3.21 -15.18 11.68
CA ASP A 351 -3.48 -16.61 11.93
C ASP A 351 -2.26 -17.34 12.46
N TRP A 352 -1.05 -16.91 12.09
CA TRP A 352 0.19 -17.46 12.59
C TRP A 352 0.46 -17.05 14.04
N VAL A 353 0.23 -15.77 14.37
CA VAL A 353 0.34 -15.29 15.76
C VAL A 353 -0.68 -16.00 16.64
N LYS A 354 -1.93 -16.11 16.18
CA LYS A 354 -2.98 -16.85 16.91
C LYS A 354 -2.63 -18.32 17.10
N TRP A 355 -2.11 -18.98 16.08
CA TRP A 355 -1.67 -20.38 16.17
C TRP A 355 -0.55 -20.57 17.18
N TYR A 356 0.47 -19.69 17.15
CA TYR A 356 1.64 -19.80 18.01
C TYR A 356 1.34 -19.43 19.46
N SER A 357 0.72 -18.28 19.69
CA SER A 357 0.49 -17.70 21.02
C SER A 357 -0.86 -18.09 21.65
N GLY A 358 -1.79 -18.68 20.89
CA GLY A 358 -3.13 -19.02 21.34
C GLY A 358 -4.06 -17.81 21.54
N ASN A 359 -3.59 -16.60 21.24
CA ASN A 359 -4.36 -15.36 21.41
C ASN A 359 -3.96 -14.29 20.38
N MET A 360 -4.73 -13.20 20.35
CA MET A 360 -4.53 -12.05 19.45
C MET A 360 -4.23 -10.75 20.21
N ARG A 361 -3.72 -10.84 21.44
CA ARG A 361 -3.39 -9.64 22.22
C ARG A 361 -2.26 -8.88 21.57
N ILE A 362 -2.39 -7.57 21.51
CA ILE A 362 -1.33 -6.69 21.03
C ILE A 362 -0.38 -6.44 22.20
N ASN A 363 0.71 -7.21 22.23
CA ASN A 363 1.78 -7.13 23.22
C ASN A 363 3.12 -7.41 22.56
N HIS A 364 4.20 -7.14 23.29
CA HIS A 364 5.54 -7.26 22.76
C HIS A 364 5.90 -8.70 22.31
N ASP A 365 5.46 -9.73 23.02
CA ASP A 365 5.74 -11.12 22.64
C ASP A 365 5.08 -11.49 21.30
N ASN A 366 3.82 -11.07 21.10
CA ASN A 366 3.13 -11.27 19.82
C ASN A 366 3.73 -10.41 18.68
N ILE A 367 4.28 -9.24 18.99
CA ILE A 367 5.04 -8.42 18.02
C ILE A 367 6.29 -9.18 17.58
N ILE A 368 7.06 -9.79 18.49
CA ILE A 368 8.23 -10.60 18.14
C ILE A 368 7.85 -11.78 17.24
N VAL A 369 6.76 -12.48 17.56
CA VAL A 369 6.26 -13.59 16.72
C VAL A 369 5.88 -13.09 15.32
N ALA A 370 5.14 -11.98 15.23
CA ALA A 370 4.75 -11.40 13.95
C ALA A 370 5.97 -10.98 13.10
N GLU A 371 6.96 -10.35 13.71
CA GLU A 371 8.23 -9.97 13.06
C GLU A 371 9.02 -11.21 12.59
N THR A 372 8.98 -12.32 13.35
CA THR A 372 9.60 -13.58 12.95
C THR A 372 9.02 -14.11 11.64
N PHE A 373 7.69 -14.06 11.47
CA PHE A 373 7.09 -14.43 10.19
C PHE A 373 7.40 -13.41 9.09
N GLY A 374 7.45 -12.11 9.40
CA GLY A 374 7.91 -11.07 8.50
C GLY A 374 9.35 -11.32 8.02
N PHE A 375 10.25 -11.70 8.92
CA PHE A 375 11.63 -12.09 8.61
C PHE A 375 11.67 -13.30 7.66
N LEU A 376 10.98 -14.40 7.96
CA LEU A 376 10.94 -15.59 7.09
C LEU A 376 10.40 -15.27 5.69
N VAL A 377 9.35 -14.47 5.61
CA VAL A 377 8.76 -14.00 4.33
C VAL A 377 9.76 -13.14 3.57
N SER A 378 10.43 -12.21 4.21
CA SER A 378 11.39 -11.33 3.54
C SER A 378 12.56 -12.09 2.93
N GLN A 379 13.11 -13.07 3.66
CA GLN A 379 14.23 -13.91 3.21
C GLN A 379 13.82 -14.79 2.02
N THR A 380 12.69 -15.47 2.13
CA THR A 380 12.21 -16.37 1.08
C THR A 380 11.70 -15.63 -0.16
N THR A 381 11.08 -14.46 0.02
CA THR A 381 10.70 -13.57 -1.10
C THR A 381 11.94 -13.03 -1.83
N THR A 382 12.97 -12.61 -1.09
CA THR A 382 14.25 -12.16 -1.68
C THR A 382 14.87 -13.25 -2.53
N HIS A 383 14.85 -14.52 -2.07
CA HIS A 383 15.31 -15.66 -2.88
C HIS A 383 14.49 -15.84 -4.16
N ASN A 384 13.15 -15.77 -4.08
CA ASN A 384 12.27 -15.90 -5.25
C ASN A 384 12.51 -14.76 -6.27
N LEU A 385 12.71 -13.53 -5.79
CA LEU A 385 13.07 -12.40 -6.66
C LEU A 385 14.42 -12.60 -7.33
N ALA A 386 15.44 -13.10 -6.60
CA ALA A 386 16.75 -13.41 -7.17
C ALA A 386 16.66 -14.54 -8.23
N THR A 387 15.81 -15.55 -8.01
CA THR A 387 15.54 -16.61 -8.98
C THR A 387 14.84 -16.04 -10.22
N MET A 388 13.82 -15.21 -10.04
CA MET A 388 13.13 -14.52 -11.14
C MET A 388 14.11 -13.69 -11.97
N VAL A 389 14.96 -12.90 -11.33
CA VAL A 389 16.01 -12.10 -11.98
C VAL A 389 17.01 -12.99 -12.72
N GLY A 390 17.35 -14.15 -12.17
CA GLY A 390 18.16 -15.18 -12.82
C GLY A 390 17.52 -15.70 -14.11
N ASN A 391 16.21 -15.95 -14.09
CA ASN A 391 15.45 -16.46 -15.24
C ASN A 391 15.38 -15.46 -16.42
N ILE A 392 15.51 -14.16 -16.18
CA ILE A 392 15.61 -13.16 -17.25
C ILE A 392 17.03 -12.93 -17.78
N GLY A 393 18.00 -13.75 -17.34
CA GLY A 393 19.36 -13.78 -17.88
C GLY A 393 20.44 -13.13 -17.00
N VAL A 394 20.12 -12.62 -15.82
CA VAL A 394 21.13 -12.07 -14.91
C VAL A 394 21.91 -13.20 -14.26
N THR A 395 23.22 -13.26 -14.49
CA THR A 395 24.11 -14.30 -13.97
C THR A 395 24.94 -13.87 -12.76
N ASN A 396 25.27 -12.59 -12.67
CA ASN A 396 26.08 -12.04 -11.58
C ASN A 396 25.32 -12.12 -10.25
N LYS A 397 25.90 -12.80 -9.24
CA LYS A 397 25.29 -13.03 -7.93
C LYS A 397 24.88 -11.73 -7.24
N LYS A 398 25.74 -10.69 -7.26
CA LYS A 398 25.47 -9.40 -6.63
C LYS A 398 24.28 -8.69 -7.29
N GLU A 399 24.16 -8.79 -8.60
CA GLU A 399 23.04 -8.18 -9.35
C GLU A 399 21.73 -8.96 -9.17
N LYS A 400 21.76 -10.29 -9.00
CA LYS A 400 20.58 -11.12 -8.70
C LYS A 400 19.90 -10.68 -7.39
N PHE A 401 20.67 -10.36 -6.37
CA PHE A 401 20.19 -9.96 -5.05
C PHE A 401 20.03 -8.44 -4.89
N ARG A 402 20.06 -7.69 -5.99
CA ARG A 402 19.82 -6.24 -5.94
C ARG A 402 18.36 -5.90 -5.62
N LEU A 403 17.41 -6.75 -6.02
CA LEU A 403 16.02 -6.73 -5.54
C LEU A 403 15.96 -7.60 -4.30
N SER A 404 15.76 -6.98 -3.15
CA SER A 404 15.55 -7.66 -1.88
C SER A 404 14.30 -7.12 -1.21
N MET A 405 13.55 -7.98 -0.55
CA MET A 405 12.46 -7.56 0.33
C MET A 405 13.01 -7.38 1.75
N LYS A 406 12.52 -6.33 2.41
CA LYS A 406 12.80 -6.06 3.82
C LYS A 406 11.47 -5.94 4.54
N ASN A 407 11.44 -6.38 5.79
CA ASN A 407 10.32 -6.06 6.66
C ASN A 407 10.48 -4.61 7.10
N GLU A 408 9.66 -3.71 6.52
CA GLU A 408 9.80 -2.27 6.76
C GLU A 408 8.91 -1.82 7.92
N TYR A 409 7.66 -2.32 7.98
CA TYR A 409 6.67 -1.92 8.98
C TYR A 409 5.92 -3.10 9.56
N LEU A 410 5.62 -3.04 10.86
CA LEU A 410 4.61 -3.88 11.50
C LEU A 410 3.47 -3.01 12.02
N PHE A 411 2.27 -3.32 11.58
CA PHE A 411 1.02 -2.70 12.00
C PHE A 411 0.22 -3.69 12.86
N PRO A 412 0.15 -3.51 14.19
CA PRO A 412 -0.70 -4.35 15.04
C PRO A 412 -2.16 -4.26 14.65
N VAL A 413 -2.60 -3.07 14.26
CA VAL A 413 -3.95 -2.82 13.72
C VAL A 413 -3.84 -2.04 12.42
N PHE A 414 -4.57 -2.51 11.41
CA PHE A 414 -4.57 -1.93 10.07
C PHE A 414 -6.01 -1.83 9.55
N ALA A 415 -6.46 -0.62 9.26
CA ALA A 415 -7.78 -0.34 8.74
C ALA A 415 -7.71 0.04 7.25
N LEU A 416 -8.29 -0.81 6.40
CA LEU A 416 -8.36 -0.62 4.96
C LEU A 416 -9.73 -0.07 4.57
N THR A 417 -9.77 1.02 3.81
CA THR A 417 -11.02 1.53 3.24
C THR A 417 -11.36 0.84 1.93
N SER A 418 -12.56 1.05 1.41
CA SER A 418 -13.00 0.54 0.09
C SER A 418 -12.21 1.13 -1.09
N ARG A 419 -11.51 2.24 -0.89
CA ARG A 419 -10.71 2.90 -1.91
C ARG A 419 -9.29 2.38 -1.93
N ALA A 420 -8.80 2.03 -3.11
CA ALA A 420 -7.41 1.63 -3.29
C ALA A 420 -6.44 2.68 -2.76
N LYS A 421 -5.41 2.25 -2.02
CA LYS A 421 -4.37 3.10 -1.43
C LYS A 421 -4.86 4.06 -0.32
N HIS A 422 -6.02 3.79 0.28
CA HIS A 422 -6.54 4.54 1.41
C HIS A 422 -6.60 3.64 2.63
N TYR A 423 -5.79 3.92 3.63
CA TYR A 423 -5.72 3.18 4.88
C TYR A 423 -5.21 4.06 6.03
N PHE A 424 -5.44 3.61 7.24
CA PHE A 424 -4.81 4.14 8.45
C PHE A 424 -4.48 2.97 9.40
N ALA A 425 -3.44 3.14 10.19
CA ALA A 425 -2.90 2.06 11.00
C ALA A 425 -2.08 2.58 12.17
N ASN A 426 -1.98 1.81 13.25
CA ASN A 426 -0.98 2.00 14.29
C ASN A 426 0.27 1.20 13.92
N MET A 427 1.41 1.86 13.86
CA MET A 427 2.70 1.25 13.56
C MET A 427 3.48 0.99 14.84
N ALA A 428 3.79 -0.28 15.09
CA ALA A 428 4.56 -0.71 16.26
C ALA A 428 6.06 -0.81 15.98
N VAL A 429 6.42 -1.19 14.76
CA VAL A 429 7.83 -1.42 14.38
C VAL A 429 8.11 -0.78 13.02
N GLN A 430 9.26 -0.12 12.91
CA GLN A 430 9.81 0.36 11.66
C GLN A 430 11.27 -0.04 11.51
N GLU A 431 11.61 -0.82 10.49
CA GLU A 431 13.00 -1.28 10.21
C GLU A 431 13.70 -1.87 11.45
N GLY A 432 12.99 -2.70 12.21
CA GLY A 432 13.49 -3.35 13.44
C GLY A 432 13.44 -2.47 14.70
N VAL A 433 13.03 -1.20 14.60
CA VAL A 433 12.87 -0.31 15.76
C VAL A 433 11.45 -0.37 16.28
N VAL A 434 11.27 -0.79 17.53
CA VAL A 434 9.99 -0.81 18.22
C VAL A 434 9.70 0.58 18.79
N PHE A 435 8.52 1.12 18.52
CA PHE A 435 8.07 2.39 19.09
C PHE A 435 7.53 2.19 20.50
N LYS A 436 7.83 3.13 21.41
CA LYS A 436 7.25 3.15 22.77
C LYS A 436 5.77 3.46 22.75
N GLU A 437 5.39 4.40 21.90
CA GLU A 437 4.02 4.75 21.54
C GLU A 437 3.85 4.47 20.06
N TYR A 438 2.70 3.95 19.65
CA TYR A 438 2.47 3.62 18.25
C TYR A 438 2.52 4.89 17.39
N ASP A 439 3.23 4.82 16.27
CA ASP A 439 3.22 5.91 15.28
C ASP A 439 1.99 5.74 14.37
N PHE A 440 1.21 6.80 14.22
CA PHE A 440 -0.02 6.74 13.43
C PHE A 440 0.27 6.96 11.95
N GLU A 441 0.14 5.91 11.16
CA GLU A 441 0.30 5.97 9.71
C GLU A 441 -1.06 6.14 9.03
N LYS A 442 -1.16 7.16 8.19
CA LYS A 442 -2.34 7.40 7.36
C LYS A 442 -1.94 7.63 5.91
N LYS A 443 -2.62 6.98 4.97
CA LYS A 443 -2.32 7.10 3.54
C LYS A 443 -3.59 7.25 2.72
N GLY A 444 -3.59 8.23 1.82
CA GLY A 444 -4.73 8.53 0.95
C GLY A 444 -5.87 9.27 1.67
N VAL A 445 -6.13 8.97 2.92
CA VAL A 445 -7.17 9.61 3.73
C VAL A 445 -6.88 11.11 3.93
N GLU A 446 -5.61 11.49 4.06
CA GLU A 446 -5.15 12.89 4.17
C GLU A 446 -5.46 13.74 2.94
N LEU A 447 -5.30 13.18 1.73
CA LEU A 447 -5.50 13.93 0.48
C LEU A 447 -6.93 14.46 0.35
N ILE A 448 -7.89 13.76 0.92
CA ILE A 448 -9.28 14.19 0.99
C ILE A 448 -9.44 15.24 2.10
N ALA A 449 -8.76 15.05 3.22
CA ALA A 449 -8.81 15.97 4.37
C ALA A 449 -8.10 17.30 4.13
N SER A 450 -7.11 17.39 3.23
CA SER A 450 -6.39 18.63 2.93
C SER A 450 -7.29 19.77 2.40
N ASN A 451 -8.48 19.43 1.89
CA ASN A 451 -9.46 20.40 1.37
C ASN A 451 -10.59 20.69 2.37
N LEU A 452 -10.52 20.17 3.60
CA LEU A 452 -11.52 20.42 4.65
C LEU A 452 -11.14 21.63 5.49
N ALA A 453 -12.16 22.27 6.09
CA ALA A 453 -11.93 23.26 7.12
C ALA A 453 -11.09 22.66 8.28
N PRO A 454 -10.18 23.46 8.91
CA PRO A 454 -9.28 22.94 9.95
C PRO A 454 -10.01 22.22 11.10
N ALA A 455 -11.15 22.73 11.55
CA ALA A 455 -11.94 22.12 12.61
C ALA A 455 -12.44 20.71 12.22
N ILE A 456 -12.98 20.55 11.00
CA ILE A 456 -13.44 19.24 10.50
C ILE A 456 -12.27 18.27 10.39
N ARG A 457 -11.09 18.74 9.98
CA ARG A 457 -9.89 17.92 9.85
C ARG A 457 -9.46 17.37 11.20
N LYS A 458 -9.42 18.19 12.24
CA LYS A 458 -9.06 17.80 13.61
C LYS A 458 -9.99 16.68 14.11
N ASP A 459 -11.30 16.87 13.98
CA ASP A 459 -12.29 15.88 14.45
C ASP A 459 -12.29 14.60 13.60
N HIS A 460 -11.99 14.71 12.30
CA HIS A 460 -11.78 13.52 11.45
C HIS A 460 -10.57 12.70 11.92
N GLU A 461 -9.48 13.35 12.23
CA GLU A 461 -8.27 12.73 12.75
C GLU A 461 -8.52 12.05 14.10
N ALA A 462 -9.20 12.75 15.02
CA ALA A 462 -9.63 12.19 16.30
C ALA A 462 -10.53 10.96 16.14
N LEU A 463 -11.42 10.95 15.13
CA LEU A 463 -12.24 9.79 14.83
C LEU A 463 -11.41 8.59 14.35
N LEU A 464 -10.42 8.82 13.48
CA LEU A 464 -9.52 7.76 13.03
C LEU A 464 -8.73 7.17 14.21
N HIS A 465 -8.21 8.03 15.09
CA HIS A 465 -7.54 7.61 16.32
C HIS A 465 -8.47 6.83 17.23
N TYR A 466 -9.68 7.31 17.49
CA TYR A 466 -10.66 6.58 18.30
C TYR A 466 -10.90 5.16 17.80
N ILE A 467 -11.05 4.98 16.48
CA ILE A 467 -11.27 3.66 15.89
C ILE A 467 -10.04 2.76 16.09
N ILE A 468 -8.86 3.24 15.72
CA ILE A 468 -7.67 2.41 15.68
C ILE A 468 -7.13 2.11 17.08
N ASP A 469 -7.16 3.09 17.99
CA ASP A 469 -6.66 2.95 19.35
C ASP A 469 -7.58 2.09 20.21
N SER A 470 -8.91 2.20 20.04
CA SER A 470 -9.85 1.30 20.69
C SER A 470 -9.56 -0.15 20.36
N VAL A 471 -9.34 -0.48 19.07
CA VAL A 471 -9.00 -1.84 18.65
C VAL A 471 -7.62 -2.26 19.19
N THR A 472 -6.65 -1.35 19.16
CA THR A 472 -5.30 -1.60 19.69
C THR A 472 -5.32 -1.94 21.19
N GLU A 473 -6.16 -1.26 21.95
CA GLU A 473 -6.33 -1.49 23.39
C GLU A 473 -7.28 -2.67 23.71
N GLY A 474 -7.85 -3.31 22.69
CA GLY A 474 -8.81 -4.41 22.85
C GLY A 474 -10.18 -3.94 23.34
N LYS A 475 -10.52 -2.67 23.14
CA LYS A 475 -11.83 -2.09 23.44
C LYS A 475 -12.76 -2.23 22.23
N GLU A 476 -14.06 -2.28 22.50
CA GLU A 476 -15.06 -2.27 21.42
C GLU A 476 -15.24 -0.85 20.86
N VAL A 477 -15.26 -0.73 19.55
CA VAL A 477 -15.60 0.51 18.87
C VAL A 477 -17.12 0.68 18.86
N SER A 478 -17.62 1.72 19.50
CA SER A 478 -19.05 2.02 19.49
C SER A 478 -19.46 2.65 18.15
N LEU A 479 -20.08 1.87 17.27
CA LEU A 479 -20.63 2.38 16.02
C LEU A 479 -21.63 3.51 16.26
N HIS A 480 -22.41 3.45 17.33
CA HIS A 480 -23.36 4.50 17.69
C HIS A 480 -22.67 5.85 17.99
N GLN A 481 -21.56 5.85 18.75
CA GLN A 481 -20.78 7.07 19.00
C GLN A 481 -20.18 7.63 17.72
N VAL A 482 -19.65 6.77 16.84
CA VAL A 482 -19.12 7.19 15.54
C VAL A 482 -20.21 7.81 14.68
N LEU A 483 -21.40 7.22 14.59
CA LEU A 483 -22.52 7.76 13.83
C LEU A 483 -23.01 9.09 14.39
N ARG A 484 -23.09 9.23 15.71
CA ARG A 484 -23.44 10.51 16.38
C ARG A 484 -22.44 11.61 16.03
N THR A 485 -21.15 11.31 16.07
CA THR A 485 -20.09 12.27 15.73
C THR A 485 -20.21 12.72 14.27
N VAL A 486 -20.46 11.81 13.35
CA VAL A 486 -20.65 12.14 11.93
C VAL A 486 -21.92 12.99 11.74
N ALA A 487 -23.05 12.57 12.29
CA ALA A 487 -24.32 13.33 12.21
C ALA A 487 -24.19 14.75 12.78
N LYS A 488 -23.51 14.91 13.92
CA LYS A 488 -23.23 16.22 14.54
C LYS A 488 -22.54 17.18 13.56
N TRP A 489 -21.55 16.68 12.82
CA TRP A 489 -20.88 17.50 11.81
C TRP A 489 -21.76 17.78 10.60
N GLU A 490 -22.56 16.82 10.15
CA GLU A 490 -23.49 17.03 9.04
C GLU A 490 -24.51 18.13 9.40
N TYR A 491 -25.08 18.12 10.61
CA TYR A 491 -25.96 19.16 11.09
C TYR A 491 -25.26 20.52 11.21
N ARG A 492 -24.03 20.57 11.73
CA ARG A 492 -23.25 21.82 11.82
C ARG A 492 -22.99 22.44 10.44
N ILE A 493 -22.60 21.61 9.47
CA ILE A 493 -22.38 22.07 8.09
C ILE A 493 -23.70 22.53 7.46
N HIS A 494 -24.78 21.78 7.68
CA HIS A 494 -26.11 22.17 7.22
C HIS A 494 -26.51 23.54 7.73
N ASP A 495 -26.44 23.75 9.03
CA ASP A 495 -26.86 25.03 9.70
C ASP A 495 -25.97 26.19 9.27
N SER A 496 -24.68 25.98 9.12
CA SER A 496 -23.75 26.98 8.63
C SER A 496 -24.11 27.47 7.23
N ILE A 497 -24.28 26.52 6.29
CA ILE A 497 -24.56 26.86 4.88
C ILE A 497 -25.95 27.47 4.73
N THR A 498 -26.97 26.94 5.38
CA THR A 498 -28.35 27.50 5.34
C THR A 498 -28.40 28.85 6.00
N GLY A 499 -27.55 29.12 6.98
CA GLY A 499 -27.36 30.43 7.60
C GLY A 499 -26.51 31.40 6.77
N GLY A 500 -26.11 31.05 5.56
CA GLY A 500 -25.30 31.88 4.66
C GLY A 500 -23.82 31.98 5.02
N LYS A 501 -23.33 31.15 5.94
CA LYS A 501 -21.91 31.07 6.29
C LYS A 501 -21.11 30.22 5.31
N THR A 502 -19.81 30.45 5.23
CA THR A 502 -18.93 29.87 4.17
C THR A 502 -17.79 29.04 4.73
N GLU A 503 -17.66 28.90 6.04
CA GLU A 503 -16.54 28.28 6.75
C GLU A 503 -16.30 26.80 6.38
N TYR A 504 -17.34 26.10 5.91
CA TYR A 504 -17.24 24.68 5.48
C TYR A 504 -17.27 24.49 3.98
N LEU A 505 -17.23 25.57 3.20
CA LEU A 505 -17.17 25.47 1.75
C LEU A 505 -15.74 25.15 1.28
N LYS A 506 -15.65 24.35 0.25
CA LYS A 506 -14.37 24.00 -0.34
C LYS A 506 -13.77 25.19 -1.09
N SER A 507 -12.55 25.59 -0.74
CA SER A 507 -11.76 26.53 -1.51
C SER A 507 -11.16 25.87 -2.76
N ALA A 508 -11.12 26.60 -3.86
CA ALA A 508 -10.51 26.17 -5.11
C ALA A 508 -9.77 27.34 -5.76
N ARG A 509 -8.60 27.08 -6.32
CA ARG A 509 -7.86 28.10 -7.08
C ARG A 509 -8.36 28.16 -8.52
N VAL A 510 -8.68 29.37 -8.98
CA VAL A 510 -8.89 29.69 -10.39
C VAL A 510 -7.58 30.25 -10.91
N ASN A 511 -6.97 29.60 -11.90
CA ASN A 511 -5.71 30.01 -12.50
C ASN A 511 -5.94 30.81 -13.79
N GLU A 512 -4.86 31.39 -14.33
CA GLU A 512 -4.87 32.04 -15.63
C GLU A 512 -5.31 31.11 -16.74
N GLU A 513 -5.89 31.64 -17.82
CA GLU A 513 -6.45 30.88 -18.91
C GLU A 513 -5.42 29.92 -19.56
N ASP A 514 -4.20 30.39 -19.75
CA ASP A 514 -3.11 29.66 -20.40
C ASP A 514 -2.56 28.48 -19.57
N SER A 515 -2.90 28.42 -18.28
CA SER A 515 -2.50 27.31 -17.40
C SER A 515 -3.34 26.04 -17.60
N TYR A 516 -4.43 26.12 -18.35
CA TYR A 516 -5.33 24.98 -18.63
C TYR A 516 -5.06 24.39 -20.00
N SER A 517 -4.84 23.07 -20.08
CA SER A 517 -4.66 22.35 -21.33
C SER A 517 -5.99 22.17 -22.08
N GLN A 518 -6.00 22.49 -23.33
CA GLN A 518 -6.88 22.16 -24.46
C GLN A 518 -8.41 22.29 -24.37
N ASP A 519 -9.10 22.01 -23.26
CA ASP A 519 -10.56 22.13 -23.19
C ASP A 519 -10.96 23.34 -22.35
N ARG A 520 -10.82 24.53 -22.93
CA ARG A 520 -11.06 25.82 -22.26
C ARG A 520 -12.50 25.98 -21.77
N GLU A 521 -13.47 25.31 -22.38
CA GLU A 521 -14.90 25.43 -22.05
C GLU A 521 -15.30 24.69 -20.77
N ASN A 522 -14.47 23.75 -20.27
CA ASN A 522 -14.73 22.97 -19.06
C ASN A 522 -13.76 23.27 -17.91
N THR A 523 -12.96 24.32 -18.01
CA THR A 523 -11.98 24.69 -17.01
C THR A 523 -12.59 25.54 -15.89
N LYS A 524 -11.88 25.66 -14.76
CA LYS A 524 -12.31 26.55 -13.67
C LYS A 524 -12.35 28.03 -14.08
N TYR A 525 -11.58 28.42 -15.11
CA TYR A 525 -11.54 29.78 -15.66
C TYR A 525 -12.90 30.27 -16.18
N ILE A 526 -13.76 29.38 -16.64
CA ILE A 526 -15.11 29.70 -17.07
C ILE A 526 -15.95 30.36 -15.96
N ASN A 527 -15.68 30.05 -14.69
CA ASN A 527 -16.36 30.65 -13.56
C ASN A 527 -15.94 32.11 -13.35
N TYR A 528 -14.68 32.46 -13.65
CA TYR A 528 -14.24 33.84 -13.69
C TYR A 528 -15.04 34.64 -14.72
N GLN A 529 -15.15 34.13 -15.93
CA GLN A 529 -15.89 34.78 -17.00
C GLN A 529 -17.38 34.91 -16.65
N MET A 530 -17.98 33.85 -16.06
CA MET A 530 -19.37 33.88 -15.60
C MET A 530 -19.54 34.98 -14.52
N TRP A 531 -18.61 35.07 -13.59
CA TRP A 531 -18.68 36.10 -12.55
C TRP A 531 -18.64 37.52 -13.17
N GLN A 532 -17.67 37.79 -14.03
CA GLN A 532 -17.50 39.10 -14.66
C GLN A 532 -18.72 39.50 -15.50
N ASP A 533 -19.24 38.57 -16.30
CA ASP A 533 -20.31 38.86 -17.27
C ASP A 533 -21.70 38.93 -16.62
N VAL A 534 -21.95 38.14 -15.57
CA VAL A 534 -23.29 37.97 -15.00
C VAL A 534 -23.42 38.70 -13.66
N PHE A 535 -22.54 38.38 -12.69
CA PHE A 535 -22.64 38.86 -11.32
C PHE A 535 -21.86 40.15 -11.07
N GLY A 536 -20.74 40.34 -11.79
CA GLY A 536 -19.84 41.49 -11.61
C GLY A 536 -20.52 42.84 -11.70
N PRO A 537 -21.46 43.08 -12.62
CA PRO A 537 -22.18 44.36 -12.69
C PRO A 537 -23.03 44.70 -11.46
N VAL A 538 -23.40 43.69 -10.66
CA VAL A 538 -24.23 43.86 -9.44
C VAL A 538 -23.41 43.74 -8.16
N TYR A 539 -22.51 42.73 -8.09
CA TYR A 539 -21.75 42.38 -6.91
C TYR A 539 -20.29 42.86 -6.92
N GLY A 540 -19.87 43.53 -8.00
CA GLY A 540 -18.47 43.93 -8.23
C GLY A 540 -17.65 42.93 -9.04
N THR A 541 -16.82 43.48 -9.90
CA THR A 541 -15.87 42.72 -10.72
C THR A 541 -14.67 42.32 -9.88
N VAL A 542 -13.98 41.27 -10.28
CA VAL A 542 -12.76 40.81 -9.62
C VAL A 542 -11.55 40.92 -10.56
N GLU A 543 -10.36 40.99 -9.97
CA GLU A 543 -9.12 40.96 -10.74
C GLU A 543 -8.98 39.71 -11.55
N GLN A 544 -8.11 39.77 -12.57
CA GLN A 544 -7.79 38.56 -13.37
C GLN A 544 -7.20 37.47 -12.48
N PRO A 545 -7.49 36.18 -12.79
CA PRO A 545 -6.83 35.08 -12.09
C PRO A 545 -5.30 35.20 -12.15
N PRO A 546 -4.55 34.65 -11.14
CA PRO A 546 -5.04 33.61 -10.22
C PRO A 546 -5.65 34.18 -8.92
N TYR A 547 -6.79 33.62 -8.48
CA TYR A 547 -7.40 33.93 -7.20
C TYR A 547 -8.07 32.71 -6.55
N SER A 548 -8.41 32.81 -5.25
CA SER A 548 -9.16 31.79 -4.51
C SER A 548 -10.66 31.96 -4.70
N ALA A 549 -11.35 30.85 -4.93
CA ALA A 549 -12.80 30.80 -5.09
C ALA A 549 -13.42 29.74 -4.17
N LEU A 550 -14.66 29.95 -3.73
CA LEU A 550 -15.44 28.98 -2.98
C LEU A 550 -16.32 28.18 -3.94
N SER A 551 -16.37 26.87 -3.75
CA SER A 551 -17.14 25.93 -4.60
C SER A 551 -18.53 25.72 -4.01
N PHE A 552 -19.56 25.97 -4.85
CA PHE A 552 -20.96 25.77 -4.55
C PHE A 552 -21.55 24.71 -5.47
N SER A 553 -22.11 23.64 -4.91
CA SER A 553 -23.02 22.77 -5.65
C SER A 553 -24.41 23.38 -5.63
N ILE A 554 -25.09 23.42 -6.77
CA ILE A 554 -26.43 24.02 -6.89
C ILE A 554 -27.44 23.04 -7.46
N MET A 555 -28.73 23.17 -7.04
CA MET A 555 -29.82 22.28 -7.43
C MET A 555 -30.27 22.41 -8.89
N PRO A 556 -30.19 23.57 -9.58
CA PRO A 556 -30.54 23.71 -10.99
C PRO A 556 -29.61 22.97 -11.94
N ASP A 557 -29.65 21.63 -11.90
CA ASP A 557 -28.82 20.70 -12.66
C ASP A 557 -29.41 20.21 -13.99
N THR A 558 -30.56 20.79 -14.38
CA THR A 558 -31.25 20.52 -15.65
C THR A 558 -31.76 21.83 -16.28
N LYS A 559 -31.97 21.80 -17.59
CA LYS A 559 -32.53 22.95 -18.33
C LYS A 559 -33.81 23.50 -17.68
N LYS A 560 -34.77 22.63 -17.32
CA LYS A 560 -36.04 23.00 -16.71
C LYS A 560 -35.81 23.73 -15.37
N LYS A 561 -35.04 23.13 -14.47
CA LYS A 561 -34.74 23.72 -13.16
C LYS A 561 -33.98 25.04 -13.27
N THR A 562 -33.10 25.17 -14.28
CA THR A 562 -32.38 26.42 -14.54
C THR A 562 -33.31 27.53 -14.98
N VAL A 563 -34.27 27.25 -15.87
CA VAL A 563 -35.25 28.24 -16.28
C VAL A 563 -36.14 28.65 -15.11
N GLU A 564 -36.61 27.70 -14.30
CA GLU A 564 -37.39 27.97 -13.10
C GLU A 564 -36.60 28.85 -12.11
N TRP A 565 -35.33 28.55 -11.88
CA TRP A 565 -34.43 29.35 -11.02
C TRP A 565 -34.24 30.77 -11.53
N LEU A 566 -33.90 30.95 -12.80
CA LEU A 566 -33.73 32.28 -13.40
C LEU A 566 -35.04 33.10 -13.38
N ALA A 567 -36.19 32.43 -13.41
CA ALA A 567 -37.47 33.09 -13.27
C ALA A 567 -37.73 33.66 -11.84
N THR A 568 -37.05 33.21 -10.83
CA THR A 568 -37.14 33.71 -9.44
C THR A 568 -36.28 34.96 -9.20
N TRP A 569 -35.34 35.28 -10.10
CA TRP A 569 -34.44 36.39 -9.91
C TRP A 569 -35.20 37.74 -10.01
N GLU A 570 -35.03 38.60 -9.02
CA GLU A 570 -35.60 39.94 -9.02
C GLU A 570 -34.96 40.85 -10.06
N ASP A 571 -33.64 40.73 -10.24
CA ASP A 571 -32.88 41.44 -11.28
C ASP A 571 -33.03 40.72 -12.62
N ARG A 572 -33.94 41.23 -13.46
CA ARG A 572 -34.21 40.67 -14.78
C ARG A 572 -33.06 40.85 -15.76
N GLU A 573 -32.29 41.90 -15.65
CA GLU A 573 -31.13 42.13 -16.49
C GLU A 573 -30.02 41.12 -16.20
N MET A 574 -29.81 40.80 -14.92
CA MET A 574 -28.86 39.78 -14.52
C MET A 574 -29.33 38.37 -14.99
N ALA A 575 -30.62 38.07 -14.88
CA ALA A 575 -31.20 36.85 -15.39
C ALA A 575 -31.03 36.69 -16.92
N ASP A 576 -31.21 37.78 -17.65
CA ASP A 576 -30.97 37.83 -19.10
C ASP A 576 -29.49 37.66 -19.45
N ARG A 577 -28.57 38.27 -18.68
CA ARG A 577 -27.13 38.05 -18.84
C ARG A 577 -26.76 36.61 -18.62
N MET A 578 -27.27 35.93 -17.60
CA MET A 578 -27.05 34.52 -17.32
C MET A 578 -27.59 33.62 -18.46
N THR A 579 -28.79 33.94 -18.96
CA THR A 579 -29.37 33.21 -20.09
C THR A 579 -28.52 33.31 -21.35
N LYS A 580 -28.04 34.52 -21.67
CA LYS A 580 -27.15 34.78 -22.81
C LYS A 580 -25.78 34.09 -22.63
N TRP A 581 -25.25 34.14 -21.39
CA TRP A 581 -24.00 33.48 -21.07
C TRP A 581 -24.07 31.96 -21.24
N LEU A 582 -25.15 31.31 -20.77
CA LEU A 582 -25.38 29.87 -20.99
C LEU A 582 -25.52 29.54 -22.49
N ALA A 583 -26.29 30.32 -23.22
CA ALA A 583 -26.51 30.11 -24.66
C ALA A 583 -25.22 30.28 -25.48
N SER A 584 -24.38 31.27 -25.17
CA SER A 584 -23.12 31.51 -25.85
C SER A 584 -22.12 30.37 -25.73
N ARG A 585 -22.28 29.53 -24.70
CA ARG A 585 -21.43 28.36 -24.39
C ARG A 585 -22.11 27.04 -24.64
N ASN A 586 -23.23 27.05 -25.29
CA ASN A 586 -24.02 25.84 -25.58
C ASN A 586 -24.36 25.03 -24.32
N LYS A 587 -24.46 25.70 -23.16
CA LYS A 587 -24.83 25.12 -21.88
C LYS A 587 -26.29 25.40 -21.54
N THR A 588 -26.95 24.48 -20.89
CA THR A 588 -28.36 24.59 -20.50
C THR A 588 -28.54 24.68 -18.98
N TYR A 589 -27.49 24.40 -18.20
CA TYR A 589 -27.49 24.45 -16.75
C TYR A 589 -26.06 24.59 -16.21
N VAL A 590 -25.95 24.89 -14.91
CA VAL A 590 -24.71 24.95 -14.15
C VAL A 590 -24.90 24.14 -12.86
N GLY A 591 -24.23 23.02 -12.71
CA GLY A 591 -24.35 22.15 -11.50
C GLY A 591 -23.37 22.48 -10.38
N GLU A 592 -22.33 23.25 -10.69
CA GLU A 592 -21.32 23.72 -9.72
C GLU A 592 -20.82 25.10 -10.11
N MET A 593 -20.66 25.98 -9.14
CA MET A 593 -20.18 27.33 -9.35
C MET A 593 -18.97 27.61 -8.44
N LEU A 594 -17.94 28.23 -8.98
CA LEU A 594 -16.82 28.76 -8.22
C LEU A 594 -16.97 30.28 -8.11
N LEU A 595 -17.26 30.76 -6.91
CA LEU A 595 -17.45 32.18 -6.66
C LEU A 595 -16.21 32.79 -5.99
N PRO A 596 -15.79 33.99 -6.38
CA PRO A 596 -14.60 34.65 -5.81
C PRO A 596 -14.67 34.78 -4.29
N GLU A 597 -13.71 34.16 -3.59
CA GLU A 597 -13.70 34.13 -2.11
C GLU A 597 -13.68 35.52 -1.48
N SER A 598 -12.90 36.45 -2.03
CA SER A 598 -12.81 37.81 -1.53
C SER A 598 -14.16 38.55 -1.55
N VAL A 599 -14.96 38.35 -2.58
CA VAL A 599 -16.29 38.96 -2.69
C VAL A 599 -17.27 38.28 -1.74
N ILE A 600 -17.27 36.96 -1.70
CA ILE A 600 -18.17 36.20 -0.83
C ILE A 600 -17.92 36.50 0.65
N LEU A 601 -16.65 36.65 1.06
CA LEU A 601 -16.31 37.02 2.45
C LEU A 601 -16.69 38.45 2.81
N SER A 602 -16.73 39.34 1.83
CA SER A 602 -17.07 40.77 2.07
C SER A 602 -18.56 41.07 1.95
N LEU A 603 -19.26 40.48 0.99
CA LEU A 603 -20.67 40.82 0.68
C LEU A 603 -21.64 39.66 1.02
N GLY A 604 -21.13 38.49 1.39
CA GLY A 604 -21.95 37.31 1.58
C GLY A 604 -22.26 36.59 0.28
N ILE A 605 -23.02 35.49 0.40
CA ILE A 605 -23.46 34.68 -0.76
C ILE A 605 -24.56 35.47 -1.49
N PRO A 606 -24.49 35.62 -2.83
CA PRO A 606 -25.54 36.27 -3.60
C PRO A 606 -26.91 35.67 -3.31
N LYS A 607 -27.92 36.55 -3.13
CA LYS A 607 -29.29 36.14 -2.80
C LYS A 607 -29.96 35.23 -3.82
N GLU A 608 -29.50 35.27 -5.05
CA GLU A 608 -29.95 34.40 -6.15
C GLU A 608 -29.38 32.96 -6.03
N ILE A 609 -28.25 32.79 -5.34
CA ILE A 609 -27.56 31.51 -5.23
C ILE A 609 -27.95 30.82 -3.92
N LEU A 610 -28.04 31.53 -2.82
CA LEU A 610 -28.31 30.98 -1.49
C LEU A 610 -29.50 29.98 -1.46
N PRO A 611 -30.70 30.31 -2.05
CA PRO A 611 -31.85 29.40 -2.00
C PRO A 611 -31.70 28.11 -2.80
N VAL A 612 -30.74 28.05 -3.74
CA VAL A 612 -30.56 26.92 -4.66
C VAL A 612 -29.28 26.13 -4.38
N ILE A 613 -28.61 26.42 -3.27
CA ILE A 613 -27.47 25.62 -2.85
C ILE A 613 -27.92 24.20 -2.54
N ASP A 614 -27.27 23.21 -3.17
CA ASP A 614 -27.43 21.81 -2.82
C ASP A 614 -26.62 21.49 -1.57
N VAL A 615 -27.19 21.83 -0.43
CA VAL A 615 -26.53 21.66 0.89
C VAL A 615 -26.18 20.19 1.13
N ARG A 616 -27.05 19.26 0.78
CA ARG A 616 -26.80 17.82 0.96
C ARG A 616 -25.59 17.35 0.17
N LYS A 617 -25.45 17.81 -1.06
CA LYS A 617 -24.30 17.47 -1.91
C LYS A 617 -22.99 18.08 -1.39
N ILE A 618 -23.05 19.26 -0.79
CA ILE A 618 -21.89 19.88 -0.14
C ILE A 618 -21.51 19.09 1.10
N ILE A 619 -22.48 18.73 1.96
CA ILE A 619 -22.24 17.88 3.13
C ILE A 619 -21.60 16.56 2.70
N ALA A 620 -22.18 15.87 1.71
CA ALA A 620 -21.66 14.59 1.24
C ALA A 620 -20.21 14.69 0.73
N LYS A 621 -19.85 15.80 0.07
CA LYS A 621 -18.46 16.05 -0.37
C LYS A 621 -17.54 16.37 0.82
N ALA A 622 -17.98 17.20 1.76
CA ALA A 622 -17.20 17.58 2.93
C ALA A 622 -16.98 16.39 3.88
N MET A 623 -18.01 15.59 4.10
CA MET A 623 -17.98 14.44 5.01
C MET A 623 -17.42 13.15 4.40
N SER A 624 -16.99 13.18 3.14
CA SER A 624 -16.43 12.00 2.44
C SER A 624 -15.32 11.28 3.21
N PRO A 625 -14.39 11.95 3.94
CA PRO A 625 -13.40 11.24 4.77
C PRO A 625 -14.01 10.47 5.93
N PHE A 626 -15.05 11.02 6.57
CA PHE A 626 -15.76 10.34 7.66
C PHE A 626 -16.49 9.10 7.17
N TYR A 627 -17.09 9.15 5.99
CA TYR A 627 -17.74 7.98 5.40
C TYR A 627 -16.74 6.88 5.07
N LEU A 628 -15.51 7.22 4.66
CA LEU A 628 -14.44 6.25 4.50
C LEU A 628 -14.03 5.60 5.83
N ALA A 629 -14.04 6.35 6.92
CA ALA A 629 -13.80 5.78 8.25
C ALA A 629 -14.95 4.82 8.67
N LEU A 630 -16.20 5.17 8.38
CA LEU A 630 -17.35 4.28 8.60
C LEU A 630 -17.26 2.97 7.82
N GLU A 631 -16.75 3.02 6.59
CA GLU A 631 -16.55 1.82 5.75
C GLU A 631 -15.60 0.81 6.39
N THR A 632 -14.61 1.25 7.18
CA THR A 632 -13.72 0.34 7.92
C THR A 632 -14.42 -0.43 9.03
N LEU A 633 -15.59 0.07 9.47
CA LEU A 633 -16.49 -0.58 10.42
C LEU A 633 -17.63 -1.36 9.71
N GLU A 634 -17.47 -1.62 8.41
CA GLU A 634 -18.46 -2.28 7.55
C GLU A 634 -19.81 -1.52 7.47
N PHE A 635 -19.80 -0.23 7.76
CA PHE A 635 -20.99 0.61 7.66
C PHE A 635 -20.94 1.50 6.41
N TYR A 636 -21.86 1.22 5.47
CA TYR A 636 -21.96 1.88 4.17
C TYR A 636 -23.23 2.74 4.12
N CYS A 637 -23.10 4.04 4.33
CA CYS A 637 -24.23 4.98 4.22
C CYS A 637 -24.30 5.67 2.85
N PHE A 638 -23.23 5.59 2.05
CA PHE A 638 -23.14 6.27 0.77
C PHE A 638 -23.48 5.33 -0.41
N ASP A 639 -24.55 5.64 -1.11
CA ASP A 639 -24.87 5.07 -2.43
C ASP A 639 -24.61 6.16 -3.49
N ASN A 640 -23.85 5.84 -4.54
CA ASN A 640 -23.55 6.74 -5.66
C ASN A 640 -24.80 7.34 -6.35
N LYS A 641 -25.99 6.76 -6.12
CA LYS A 641 -27.27 7.19 -6.69
C LYS A 641 -28.19 7.93 -5.70
N GLN A 642 -27.99 7.75 -4.40
CA GLN A 642 -28.82 8.35 -3.37
C GLN A 642 -27.90 8.77 -2.22
N SER A 643 -27.62 10.07 -2.10
CA SER A 643 -26.83 10.63 -1.01
C SER A 643 -27.57 10.48 0.32
N LYS A 644 -27.47 9.28 0.93
CA LYS A 644 -27.93 9.08 2.30
C LYS A 644 -26.86 9.65 3.23
N LEU A 645 -27.29 10.62 4.01
CA LEU A 645 -26.46 11.22 5.07
C LEU A 645 -26.74 10.50 6.40
N VAL A 646 -25.80 10.52 7.32
CA VAL A 646 -25.98 9.93 8.65
C VAL A 646 -27.06 10.69 9.43
N MET A 647 -27.19 12.00 9.21
CA MET A 647 -28.28 12.82 9.77
C MET A 647 -29.70 12.39 9.35
N ASP A 648 -29.84 11.52 8.36
CA ASP A 648 -31.13 10.94 8.00
C ASP A 648 -31.53 9.77 8.91
N MET A 649 -30.57 9.24 9.71
CA MET A 649 -30.76 8.11 10.61
C MET A 649 -30.59 8.49 12.08
N VAL A 650 -29.74 9.47 12.36
CA VAL A 650 -29.48 9.98 13.72
C VAL A 650 -30.14 11.34 13.84
N THR A 651 -31.08 11.47 14.74
CA THR A 651 -31.82 12.73 14.97
C THR A 651 -30.88 13.82 15.54
N ARG A 652 -31.30 15.07 15.41
CA ARG A 652 -30.55 16.20 15.97
C ARG A 652 -30.40 16.09 17.52
N GLU A 653 -31.45 15.62 18.18
CA GLU A 653 -31.44 15.43 19.62
C GLU A 653 -30.44 14.36 20.03
N GLU A 654 -30.37 13.26 19.31
CA GLU A 654 -29.37 12.20 19.52
C GLU A 654 -27.95 12.72 19.23
N ALA A 655 -27.78 13.49 18.15
CA ALA A 655 -26.47 14.02 17.74
C ALA A 655 -25.88 15.01 18.74
N PHE A 656 -26.72 15.83 19.40
CA PHE A 656 -26.31 16.91 20.32
C PHE A 656 -26.73 16.69 21.78
N GLY A 657 -27.32 15.54 22.13
CA GLY A 657 -27.72 15.21 23.49
C GLY A 657 -26.54 15.11 24.47
N ASP A 658 -26.82 15.33 25.76
CA ASP A 658 -25.84 15.46 26.86
C ASP A 658 -25.14 14.15 27.29
N ASP A 659 -25.00 13.17 26.43
CA ASP A 659 -24.28 11.95 26.75
C ASP A 659 -22.78 12.19 26.89
N ILE A 660 -22.26 11.80 28.04
CA ILE A 660 -20.86 11.93 28.50
C ILE A 660 -19.85 11.18 27.62
N ASP A 661 -20.31 10.36 26.68
CA ASP A 661 -19.50 9.51 25.83
C ASP A 661 -19.27 10.06 24.40
N ALA A 662 -19.42 11.35 24.19
CA ALA A 662 -19.02 11.94 22.92
C ALA A 662 -17.49 11.88 22.80
N ILE A 663 -16.99 11.47 21.63
CA ILE A 663 -15.56 11.60 21.30
C ILE A 663 -15.22 13.07 21.44
N ASP A 664 -14.57 13.46 22.54
CA ASP A 664 -14.14 14.84 22.76
C ASP A 664 -12.73 15.03 22.20
N PRO A 665 -12.58 15.76 21.10
CA PRO A 665 -11.28 16.01 20.49
C PRO A 665 -10.37 16.92 21.29
N ALA A 666 -10.90 17.53 22.36
CA ALA A 666 -10.20 18.59 23.09
C ALA A 666 -9.19 18.08 24.12
N LEU A 667 -9.19 16.78 24.46
CA LEU A 667 -8.40 16.28 25.59
C LEU A 667 -6.97 15.81 25.25
N GLU A 668 -6.58 15.69 23.95
CA GLU A 668 -5.25 15.16 23.59
C GLU A 668 -4.49 15.94 22.51
N ALA A 669 -4.94 17.10 22.07
CA ALA A 669 -4.40 17.75 20.89
C ALA A 669 -3.40 18.88 21.15
N ASP A 670 -3.04 19.17 22.38
CA ASP A 670 -2.11 20.27 22.70
C ASP A 670 -0.61 19.90 22.55
N ASP A 671 -0.27 18.60 22.43
CA ASP A 671 1.13 18.15 22.38
C ASP A 671 1.66 17.74 21.00
N TYR A 672 0.85 17.82 19.92
CA TYR A 672 1.27 17.31 18.60
C TYR A 672 1.54 18.37 17.51
N TYR A 673 1.47 19.66 17.82
CA TYR A 673 1.68 20.73 16.82
C TYR A 673 2.77 21.73 17.21
N ASP A 674 3.89 21.27 17.77
CA ASP A 674 5.16 21.96 17.67
C ASP A 674 6.17 20.97 17.06
N ASP A 675 6.23 20.94 15.70
CA ASP A 675 7.43 20.84 14.85
C ASP A 675 7.05 20.66 13.36
#